data_b72df9ce1e0a9abaf71c832f2d3043ee
#
_entry.id   b72df9ce1e0a9abaf71c832f2d3043ee
#
_cell.length_a   1.000
_cell.length_b   1.000
_cell.length_c   1.000
_cell.angle_alpha   90.00
_cell.angle_beta   90.00
_cell.angle_gamma   90.00
#
_symmetry.space_group_name_H-M   'P 1'
#
loop_
_entity.id
_entity.type
_entity.pdbx_description
1 polymer ?
#
loop_
_entity_poly.entity_id
_entity_poly.type
_entity_poly.pdbx_seq_one_letter_code
_entity_poly.pdbx_strand_id
1 'polypeptide(L)'
;MLEWKGLHGFSNEICLKALSWNCQVNHLHCILKSEQIYLNTSTYPVEAVYTFALPRGAVVTNFAIDIGGKHLQAQVAKTQQAAERYEQAIDDDDMPALLEHSEDGLCTLNIGGIAPNETVLIQITCEWMQERVGDIVRVTVPTVIGDRYSRNGSQGQLLPHQQVETSAFAEYPIKVHFEFIGQEYENARFSAPGFSPICTFIDGGAAIDIAHGFADRDLVITAENVGQLAYSYLLEDDGQYRGVAVLPIPKLSDEAFDRSLSLSLVVDCSGSMVGSAIDEAKRALTSLPNLLTEKDRLTLTLFGSEPQVVFRKAQACTKAFFRRDYIPRVSEINADLGGTEMAAALKAAAEHVSGPTDVLLMTDGEIWETDECIELAKRHGLRVFVIGIGNAANGHFCHSIAAATGGAAEMVLPTEDMTAVMTRMIQRMRRPTLLIENFTPMHSQYRSHPLKQLHADETLILFFRFSKLPGQIPMFELYDGNNRARVEGAPWKLSGNRGLLMIAANAELADGLVDDPADFAARYSLLSEWTSLILVHEREAGRKATIKPRFQRIPQMETKFSLSDIKLCIFRREQPAEESRISYCRGPEFYSRDQDLSDIPDLEAVVPELSTSRDTDQTEKEVSIMEAPREFWLCVATQYINFEFESQRDRNRLNDIATEEYKSVNLIFFYYLLWLEETRHVPLPKELVEYKYHPALRLNDEDKKELWDKFSKSFD
;
A
#
# COMPACT_ATOMS: atom_id res chain seq x y z
N MET A 1 5.45 25.80 16.98
CA MET A 1 4.15 26.17 16.39
C MET A 1 4.42 26.38 14.91
N LEU A 2 4.10 25.37 14.09
CA LEU A 2 4.32 25.42 12.64
C LEU A 2 3.05 26.06 12.03
N GLU A 3 3.17 27.26 11.50
CA GLU A 3 2.10 27.89 10.72
C GLU A 3 1.87 27.05 9.45
N TRP A 4 0.74 26.40 9.39
CA TRP A 4 0.22 25.73 8.21
C TRP A 4 -0.64 26.70 7.41
N LYS A 5 -0.14 27.20 6.29
CA LYS A 5 -1.02 27.82 5.28
C LYS A 5 -1.53 26.69 4.38
N GLY A 6 -2.71 26.18 4.72
CA GLY A 6 -3.36 25.09 4.01
C GLY A 6 -3.75 25.46 2.59
N LEU A 7 -3.57 24.54 1.67
CA LEU A 7 -4.26 24.52 0.40
C LEU A 7 -5.78 24.41 0.67
N HIS A 8 -6.52 25.43 0.34
CA HIS A 8 -7.99 25.46 0.43
C HIS A 8 -8.57 24.52 -0.63
N GLY A 9 -9.26 23.46 -0.23
CA GLY A 9 -9.98 22.61 -1.19
C GLY A 9 -10.58 21.31 -0.67
N PHE A 10 -10.44 20.97 0.64
CA PHE A 10 -11.15 19.84 1.24
C PHE A 10 -12.29 20.33 2.09
N SER A 11 -13.36 19.52 2.21
CA SER A 11 -14.45 19.85 3.12
C SER A 11 -13.82 20.18 4.46
N ASN A 12 -14.05 21.39 4.97
CA ASN A 12 -13.58 21.85 6.28
C ASN A 12 -14.05 20.95 7.42
N GLU A 13 -14.83 19.90 7.12
CA GLU A 13 -15.52 19.02 8.02
C GLU A 13 -14.71 17.80 8.46
N ILE A 14 -13.73 17.31 7.64
CA ILE A 14 -12.92 16.13 8.03
C ILE A 14 -11.97 16.51 9.16
N CYS A 15 -12.03 15.74 10.26
CA CYS A 15 -11.24 16.04 11.46
C CYS A 15 -9.74 15.77 11.30
N LEU A 16 -9.32 14.73 10.58
CA LEU A 16 -7.90 14.45 10.38
C LEU A 16 -7.26 15.51 9.47
N LYS A 17 -6.18 16.13 9.91
CA LYS A 17 -5.53 17.25 9.21
C LYS A 17 -4.13 16.94 8.70
N ALA A 18 -3.35 16.16 9.42
CA ALA A 18 -1.98 15.83 9.05
C ALA A 18 -1.49 14.56 9.73
N LEU A 19 -0.51 13.91 9.09
CA LEU A 19 0.22 12.76 9.59
C LEU A 19 1.72 13.06 9.66
N SER A 20 2.41 12.54 10.66
CA SER A 20 3.86 12.58 10.75
C SER A 20 4.39 11.23 11.17
N TRP A 21 5.40 10.72 10.48
CA TRP A 21 6.03 9.45 10.79
C TRP A 21 7.51 9.64 11.05
N ASN A 22 7.94 9.16 12.22
CA ASN A 22 9.34 9.05 12.59
C ASN A 22 9.65 7.58 12.82
N CYS A 23 10.55 7.00 12.03
CA CYS A 23 10.93 5.60 12.10
C CYS A 23 12.42 5.45 12.32
N GLN A 24 12.79 4.65 13.30
CA GLN A 24 14.17 4.19 13.51
C GLN A 24 14.26 2.71 13.13
N VAL A 25 15.17 2.39 12.24
CA VAL A 25 15.51 1.02 11.84
C VAL A 25 16.85 0.68 12.45
N ASN A 26 16.85 0.15 13.68
CA ASN A 26 18.05 -0.28 14.40
C ASN A 26 18.41 -1.70 13.96
N HIS A 27 19.38 -1.84 13.08
CA HIS A 27 19.62 -3.08 12.38
C HIS A 27 18.37 -3.51 11.60
N LEU A 28 17.64 -4.52 12.05
CA LEU A 28 16.36 -4.97 11.48
C LEU A 28 15.16 -4.73 12.43
N HIS A 29 15.36 -4.09 13.55
CA HIS A 29 14.31 -3.71 14.47
C HIS A 29 13.78 -2.31 14.12
N CYS A 30 12.54 -2.25 13.65
CA CYS A 30 11.86 -1.02 13.27
C CYS A 30 11.02 -0.49 14.43
N ILE A 31 11.12 0.82 14.68
CA ILE A 31 10.34 1.56 15.68
C ILE A 31 9.72 2.75 14.96
N LEU A 32 8.43 2.69 14.67
CA LEU A 32 7.67 3.73 13.99
C LEU A 32 6.81 4.49 14.98
N LYS A 33 7.05 5.78 15.12
CA LYS A 33 6.18 6.72 15.83
C LYS A 33 5.33 7.47 14.81
N SER A 34 4.01 7.22 14.82
CA SER A 34 3.01 7.93 14.03
C SER A 34 2.35 9.00 14.90
N GLU A 35 2.31 10.23 14.41
CA GLU A 35 1.58 11.34 14.99
C GLU A 35 0.45 11.76 14.04
N GLN A 36 -0.75 11.90 14.56
CA GLN A 36 -1.95 12.24 13.80
C GLN A 36 -2.63 13.45 14.45
N ILE A 37 -2.86 14.51 13.66
CA ILE A 37 -3.48 15.75 14.14
C ILE A 37 -4.94 15.76 13.72
N TYR A 38 -5.83 15.80 14.71
CA TYR A 38 -7.26 15.96 14.54
C TYR A 38 -7.69 17.35 14.98
N LEU A 39 -8.53 18.00 14.18
CA LEU A 39 -9.13 19.31 14.50
C LEU A 39 -10.60 19.29 14.10
N ASN A 40 -11.48 19.43 15.06
CA ASN A 40 -12.90 19.61 14.79
C ASN A 40 -13.21 21.06 14.43
N THR A 41 -13.48 21.33 13.17
CA THR A 41 -13.87 22.67 12.67
C THR A 41 -15.38 22.88 12.61
N SER A 42 -16.17 21.87 13.00
CA SER A 42 -17.63 21.98 13.05
C SER A 42 -18.13 22.71 14.30
N THR A 43 -19.42 23.00 14.35
CA THR A 43 -20.08 23.64 15.49
C THR A 43 -20.64 22.66 16.51
N TYR A 44 -20.43 21.37 16.34
CA TYR A 44 -20.91 20.27 17.17
C TYR A 44 -19.76 19.31 17.55
N PRO A 45 -19.89 18.56 18.65
CA PRO A 45 -18.92 17.52 19.00
C PRO A 45 -18.89 16.43 17.92
N VAL A 46 -17.69 15.88 17.65
CA VAL A 46 -17.49 14.83 16.65
C VAL A 46 -16.88 13.59 17.30
N GLU A 47 -17.38 12.43 16.91
CA GLU A 47 -16.76 11.14 17.13
C GLU A 47 -16.08 10.73 15.83
N ALA A 48 -14.74 10.78 15.81
CA ALA A 48 -13.94 10.45 14.63
C ALA A 48 -13.52 8.99 14.67
N VAL A 49 -13.73 8.27 13.57
CA VAL A 49 -13.32 6.87 13.42
C VAL A 49 -12.41 6.74 12.22
N TYR A 50 -11.19 6.23 12.46
CA TYR A 50 -10.16 6.05 11.45
C TYR A 50 -9.63 4.62 11.46
N THR A 51 -9.87 3.87 10.39
CA THR A 51 -9.34 2.51 10.21
C THR A 51 -8.09 2.58 9.33
N PHE A 52 -7.01 1.92 9.75
CA PHE A 52 -5.71 1.92 9.05
C PHE A 52 -5.00 0.58 9.25
N ALA A 53 -4.05 0.27 8.38
CA ALA A 53 -3.24 -0.93 8.48
C ALA A 53 -1.94 -0.67 9.25
N LEU A 54 -1.45 -1.66 9.99
CA LEU A 54 -0.11 -1.66 10.59
C LEU A 54 0.91 -2.34 9.65
N PRO A 55 2.21 -1.98 9.75
CA PRO A 55 3.27 -2.77 9.14
C PRO A 55 3.18 -4.25 9.56
N ARG A 56 3.52 -5.14 8.65
CA ARG A 56 3.42 -6.59 8.90
C ARG A 56 4.21 -7.02 10.14
N GLY A 57 3.56 -7.74 11.03
CA GLY A 57 4.16 -8.22 12.29
C GLY A 57 4.40 -7.14 13.33
N ALA A 58 3.93 -5.91 13.09
CA ALA A 58 4.06 -4.83 14.07
C ALA A 58 3.18 -5.06 15.30
N VAL A 59 3.72 -4.69 16.46
CA VAL A 59 2.98 -4.57 17.71
C VAL A 59 2.89 -3.10 18.10
N VAL A 60 1.75 -2.68 18.64
CA VAL A 60 1.58 -1.32 19.18
C VAL A 60 2.17 -1.29 20.58
N THR A 61 3.28 -0.56 20.74
CA THR A 61 4.01 -0.47 22.02
C THR A 61 3.64 0.77 22.82
N ASN A 62 3.03 1.78 22.17
CA ASN A 62 2.50 2.97 22.84
C ASN A 62 1.30 3.52 22.08
N PHE A 63 0.28 3.95 22.83
CA PHE A 63 -0.84 4.75 22.35
C PHE A 63 -1.11 5.85 23.35
N ALA A 64 -1.00 7.12 22.91
CA ALA A 64 -1.17 8.29 23.77
C ALA A 64 -1.87 9.43 23.02
N ILE A 65 -2.44 10.35 23.80
CA ILE A 65 -3.13 11.56 23.30
C ILE A 65 -2.60 12.79 24.02
N ASP A 66 -2.32 13.84 23.24
CA ASP A 66 -2.13 15.19 23.76
C ASP A 66 -3.35 16.05 23.44
N ILE A 67 -4.02 16.53 24.49
CA ILE A 67 -5.23 17.35 24.40
C ILE A 67 -5.25 18.41 25.51
N GLY A 68 -5.51 19.66 25.14
CA GLY A 68 -5.62 20.76 26.11
C GLY A 68 -4.38 20.92 27.02
N GLY A 69 -3.19 20.53 26.53
CA GLY A 69 -1.93 20.56 27.30
C GLY A 69 -1.75 19.37 28.27
N LYS A 70 -2.64 18.39 28.26
CA LYS A 70 -2.53 17.14 29.01
C LYS A 70 -2.03 16.03 28.08
N HIS A 71 -1.09 15.23 28.57
CA HIS A 71 -0.62 13.98 27.94
C HIS A 71 -1.24 12.79 28.66
N LEU A 72 -1.99 11.97 27.93
CA LEU A 72 -2.71 10.80 28.44
C LEU A 72 -2.21 9.55 27.71
N GLN A 73 -1.91 8.50 28.47
CA GLN A 73 -1.45 7.22 27.92
C GLN A 73 -2.54 6.16 28.09
N ALA A 74 -2.74 5.36 27.02
CA ALA A 74 -3.73 4.29 27.03
C ALA A 74 -3.28 3.11 27.91
N GLN A 75 -4.27 2.35 28.36
CA GLN A 75 -4.12 1.11 29.06
C GLN A 75 -4.74 -0.02 28.24
N VAL A 76 -4.13 -1.20 28.31
CA VAL A 76 -4.72 -2.41 27.73
C VAL A 76 -5.91 -2.86 28.57
N ALA A 77 -6.97 -3.29 27.90
CA ALA A 77 -8.13 -3.94 28.51
C ALA A 77 -8.65 -5.05 27.58
N LYS A 78 -9.37 -6.03 28.13
CA LYS A 78 -10.09 -7.00 27.29
C LYS A 78 -11.07 -6.24 26.39
N THR A 79 -11.22 -6.66 25.14
CA THR A 79 -11.96 -5.92 24.10
C THR A 79 -13.35 -5.49 24.56
N GLN A 80 -14.12 -6.39 25.17
CA GLN A 80 -15.45 -6.05 25.69
C GLN A 80 -15.40 -4.98 26.78
N GLN A 81 -14.47 -5.08 27.74
CA GLN A 81 -14.33 -4.10 28.83
C GLN A 81 -13.89 -2.73 28.32
N ALA A 82 -13.04 -2.71 27.27
CA ALA A 82 -12.62 -1.48 26.64
C ALA A 82 -13.79 -0.79 25.94
N ALA A 83 -14.63 -1.54 25.22
CA ALA A 83 -15.83 -1.03 24.57
C ALA A 83 -16.83 -0.47 25.57
N GLU A 84 -17.13 -1.21 26.67
CA GLU A 84 -18.02 -0.74 27.73
C GLU A 84 -17.52 0.57 28.37
N ARG A 85 -16.21 0.70 28.61
CA ARG A 85 -15.59 1.93 29.15
C ARG A 85 -15.66 3.09 28.15
N TYR A 86 -15.53 2.80 26.86
CA TYR A 86 -15.67 3.80 25.80
C TYR A 86 -17.09 4.37 25.76
N GLU A 87 -18.09 3.51 25.70
CA GLU A 87 -19.50 3.90 25.66
C GLU A 87 -19.91 4.69 26.93
N GLN A 88 -19.47 4.21 28.11
CA GLN A 88 -19.75 4.93 29.36
C GLN A 88 -19.14 6.32 29.36
N ALA A 89 -17.90 6.49 28.86
CA ALA A 89 -17.27 7.82 28.79
C ALA A 89 -18.00 8.75 27.81
N ILE A 90 -18.52 8.25 26.69
CA ILE A 90 -19.39 9.01 25.79
C ILE A 90 -20.67 9.46 26.48
N ASP A 91 -21.32 8.56 27.24
CA ASP A 91 -22.55 8.88 27.99
C ASP A 91 -22.28 9.89 29.12
N ASP A 92 -21.08 9.88 29.70
CA ASP A 92 -20.63 10.84 30.72
C ASP A 92 -20.15 12.20 30.13
N ASP A 93 -20.26 12.41 28.82
CA ASP A 93 -19.75 13.58 28.06
C ASP A 93 -18.23 13.79 28.21
N ASP A 94 -17.48 12.74 28.44
CA ASP A 94 -16.03 12.72 28.46
C ASP A 94 -15.48 12.43 27.05
N MET A 95 -14.17 12.43 26.88
CA MET A 95 -13.53 12.12 25.61
C MET A 95 -12.73 10.82 25.72
N PRO A 96 -13.31 9.70 25.34
CA PRO A 96 -12.57 8.45 25.23
C PRO A 96 -11.80 8.36 23.90
N ALA A 97 -10.70 7.60 23.90
CA ALA A 97 -10.13 7.08 22.68
C ALA A 97 -9.83 5.58 22.83
N LEU A 98 -10.23 4.83 21.83
CA LEU A 98 -10.15 3.39 21.77
C LEU A 98 -9.42 2.99 20.50
N LEU A 99 -8.34 2.20 20.64
CA LEU A 99 -7.66 1.56 19.53
C LEU A 99 -7.95 0.07 19.58
N GLU A 100 -8.60 -0.43 18.54
CA GLU A 100 -9.03 -1.82 18.37
C GLU A 100 -8.21 -2.49 17.29
N HIS A 101 -7.90 -3.77 17.49
CA HIS A 101 -7.43 -4.63 16.41
C HIS A 101 -8.65 -5.19 15.67
N SER A 102 -8.65 -5.03 14.37
CA SER A 102 -9.63 -5.63 13.47
C SER A 102 -9.00 -6.84 12.78
N GLU A 103 -9.80 -7.63 12.11
CA GLU A 103 -9.30 -8.75 11.32
C GLU A 103 -8.32 -8.27 10.22
N ASP A 104 -7.47 -9.16 9.73
CA ASP A 104 -6.53 -8.92 8.62
C ASP A 104 -5.44 -7.85 8.86
N GLY A 105 -5.07 -7.59 10.12
CA GLY A 105 -3.99 -6.64 10.46
C GLY A 105 -4.39 -5.17 10.37
N LEU A 106 -5.70 -4.88 10.32
CA LEU A 106 -6.23 -3.54 10.44
C LEU A 106 -6.41 -3.13 11.90
N CYS A 107 -6.32 -1.84 12.13
CA CYS A 107 -6.62 -1.21 13.41
C CYS A 107 -7.66 -0.10 13.21
N THR A 108 -8.59 0.02 14.14
CA THR A 108 -9.58 1.10 14.16
C THR A 108 -9.37 1.97 15.38
N LEU A 109 -9.16 3.25 15.13
CA LEU A 109 -9.05 4.29 16.15
C LEU A 109 -10.40 5.03 16.24
N ASN A 110 -11.03 4.96 17.40
CA ASN A 110 -12.23 5.69 17.72
C ASN A 110 -11.87 6.83 18.69
N ILE A 111 -12.23 8.07 18.38
CA ILE A 111 -11.98 9.24 19.20
C ILE A 111 -13.32 9.92 19.46
N GLY A 112 -13.87 9.72 20.65
CA GLY A 112 -15.18 10.23 21.01
C GLY A 112 -15.14 11.67 21.49
N GLY A 113 -16.17 12.46 21.14
CA GLY A 113 -16.46 13.75 21.78
C GLY A 113 -15.43 14.86 21.53
N ILE A 114 -14.77 14.94 20.37
CA ILE A 114 -13.91 16.09 20.02
C ILE A 114 -14.78 17.35 19.96
N ALA A 115 -14.54 18.30 20.85
CA ALA A 115 -15.35 19.53 20.94
C ALA A 115 -15.10 20.48 19.74
N PRO A 116 -16.02 21.40 19.43
CA PRO A 116 -15.80 22.42 18.41
C PRO A 116 -14.51 23.21 18.64
N ASN A 117 -13.71 23.36 17.57
CA ASN A 117 -12.37 23.98 17.55
C ASN A 117 -11.32 23.33 18.47
N GLU A 118 -11.56 22.11 18.92
CA GLU A 118 -10.60 21.34 19.71
C GLU A 118 -9.61 20.63 18.80
N THR A 119 -8.33 20.67 19.19
CA THR A 119 -7.24 19.94 18.53
C THR A 119 -6.80 18.79 19.41
N VAL A 120 -6.69 17.61 18.81
CA VAL A 120 -6.21 16.37 19.44
C VAL A 120 -5.01 15.88 18.66
N LEU A 121 -3.90 15.63 19.35
CA LEU A 121 -2.73 14.93 18.80
C LEU A 121 -2.73 13.49 19.29
N ILE A 122 -2.84 12.56 18.37
CA ILE A 122 -2.72 11.12 18.62
C ILE A 122 -1.30 10.68 18.34
N GLN A 123 -0.73 9.89 19.25
CA GLN A 123 0.59 9.29 19.10
C GLN A 123 0.48 7.77 19.21
N ILE A 124 0.86 7.06 18.14
CA ILE A 124 0.92 5.61 18.10
C ILE A 124 2.35 5.21 17.79
N THR A 125 2.95 4.37 18.66
CA THR A 125 4.25 3.76 18.37
C THR A 125 4.02 2.29 18.10
N CYS A 126 4.56 1.80 17.00
CA CYS A 126 4.56 0.38 16.68
C CYS A 126 5.99 -0.09 16.36
N GLU A 127 6.25 -1.36 16.69
CA GLU A 127 7.58 -1.95 16.54
C GLU A 127 7.46 -3.33 15.90
N TRP A 128 8.41 -3.66 15.01
CA TRP A 128 8.48 -4.96 14.35
C TRP A 128 9.90 -5.32 13.95
N MET A 129 10.10 -6.58 13.59
CA MET A 129 11.34 -7.06 13.00
C MET A 129 11.21 -7.09 11.48
N GLN A 130 12.12 -6.39 10.80
CA GLN A 130 12.18 -6.35 9.34
C GLN A 130 13.08 -7.46 8.80
N GLU A 131 12.67 -8.06 7.68
CA GLU A 131 13.47 -9.07 6.99
C GLU A 131 14.47 -8.41 6.02
N ARG A 132 15.66 -9.01 5.88
CA ARG A 132 16.60 -8.71 4.80
C ARG A 132 16.56 -9.85 3.79
N VAL A 133 16.36 -9.50 2.52
CA VAL A 133 16.22 -10.43 1.41
C VAL A 133 17.29 -10.14 0.37
N GLY A 134 18.21 -11.07 0.16
CA GLY A 134 19.42 -10.75 -0.60
C GLY A 134 20.25 -9.69 0.15
N ASP A 135 20.55 -8.60 -0.50
CA ASP A 135 21.19 -7.41 0.07
C ASP A 135 20.21 -6.23 0.25
N ILE A 136 18.91 -6.52 0.35
CA ILE A 136 17.84 -5.52 0.38
C ILE A 136 17.10 -5.59 1.72
N VAL A 137 16.89 -4.42 2.33
CA VAL A 137 15.92 -4.20 3.39
C VAL A 137 14.84 -3.27 2.87
N ARG A 138 13.58 -3.71 2.91
CA ARG A 138 12.44 -2.99 2.36
C ARG A 138 11.41 -2.73 3.45
N VAL A 139 11.33 -1.51 3.93
CA VAL A 139 10.40 -1.09 4.98
C VAL A 139 9.15 -0.52 4.32
N THR A 140 8.00 -1.14 4.61
CA THR A 140 6.70 -0.69 4.11
C THR A 140 5.83 -0.20 5.26
N VAL A 141 5.35 1.03 5.16
CA VAL A 141 4.33 1.61 6.05
C VAL A 141 3.04 1.74 5.23
N PRO A 142 2.02 0.91 5.52
CA PRO A 142 0.73 1.00 4.83
C PRO A 142 0.06 2.34 5.16
N THR A 143 -0.47 3.00 4.15
CA THR A 143 -1.14 4.30 4.30
C THR A 143 -2.56 4.30 3.76
N VAL A 144 -2.84 3.39 2.85
CA VAL A 144 -4.13 3.25 2.19
C VAL A 144 -4.65 1.82 2.30
N ILE A 145 -5.95 1.67 2.27
CA ILE A 145 -6.62 0.37 2.32
C ILE A 145 -7.41 0.21 1.02
N GLY A 146 -7.18 -0.90 0.30
CA GLY A 146 -7.91 -1.21 -0.92
C GLY A 146 -9.41 -1.48 -0.67
N ASP A 147 -10.22 -1.29 -1.68
CA ASP A 147 -11.69 -1.44 -1.65
C ASP A 147 -12.22 -2.77 -1.09
N ARG A 148 -11.40 -3.81 -1.11
CA ARG A 148 -11.73 -5.15 -0.62
C ARG A 148 -12.17 -5.22 0.84
N TYR A 149 -11.67 -4.29 1.68
CA TYR A 149 -12.07 -4.21 3.07
C TYR A 149 -13.41 -3.48 3.27
N SER A 150 -13.93 -2.83 2.22
CA SER A 150 -15.15 -2.01 2.28
C SER A 150 -16.43 -2.75 1.84
N ARG A 151 -16.34 -3.94 1.24
CA ARG A 151 -17.54 -4.62 0.68
C ARG A 151 -18.19 -5.61 1.64
N ASN A 152 -19.46 -5.37 1.90
CA ASN A 152 -20.38 -6.22 2.67
C ASN A 152 -20.53 -7.60 2.03
N GLY A 153 -20.15 -8.67 2.68
CA GLY A 153 -20.62 -9.98 2.23
C GLY A 153 -19.96 -11.26 2.67
N SER A 154 -18.83 -11.28 3.39
CA SER A 154 -18.23 -12.53 3.83
C SER A 154 -17.92 -12.56 5.33
N GLN A 155 -17.94 -13.76 5.91
CA GLN A 155 -17.62 -14.02 7.31
C GLN A 155 -16.16 -13.61 7.60
N GLY A 156 -15.95 -12.77 8.58
CA GLY A 156 -14.70 -12.07 8.88
C GLY A 156 -14.88 -10.57 8.69
N GLN A 157 -16.04 -10.03 9.04
CA GLN A 157 -16.43 -8.67 8.67
C GLN A 157 -16.01 -7.69 9.74
N LEU A 158 -15.39 -6.61 9.27
CA LEU A 158 -15.29 -5.39 10.05
C LEU A 158 -16.67 -5.00 10.61
N LEU A 159 -16.72 -4.67 11.88
CA LEU A 159 -17.94 -4.15 12.50
C LEU A 159 -18.42 -2.89 11.74
N PRO A 160 -19.70 -2.53 11.82
CA PRO A 160 -20.23 -1.38 11.07
C PRO A 160 -19.42 -0.09 11.25
N HIS A 161 -18.91 0.19 12.45
CA HIS A 161 -18.08 1.37 12.72
C HIS A 161 -16.67 1.26 12.16
N GLN A 162 -16.13 0.06 11.99
CA GLN A 162 -14.77 -0.21 11.49
C GLN A 162 -14.68 -0.18 9.97
N GLN A 163 -15.81 -0.09 9.26
CA GLN A 163 -15.82 -0.07 7.80
C GLN A 163 -15.04 1.13 7.27
N VAL A 164 -14.20 0.86 6.27
CA VAL A 164 -13.39 1.89 5.61
C VAL A 164 -14.27 2.67 4.65
N GLU A 165 -14.18 3.99 4.72
CA GLU A 165 -14.72 4.90 3.71
C GLU A 165 -13.58 5.36 2.81
N THR A 166 -13.77 5.35 1.49
CA THR A 166 -12.77 5.80 0.52
C THR A 166 -13.26 7.06 -0.18
N SER A 167 -12.33 7.95 -0.53
CA SER A 167 -12.62 9.17 -1.26
C SER A 167 -11.40 9.56 -2.10
N ALA A 168 -11.63 9.88 -3.37
CA ALA A 168 -10.61 10.41 -4.25
C ALA A 168 -10.01 11.76 -3.77
N PHE A 169 -10.56 12.34 -2.72
CA PHE A 169 -10.14 13.62 -2.14
C PHE A 169 -9.50 13.50 -0.75
N ALA A 170 -9.29 12.29 -0.25
CA ALA A 170 -8.71 12.06 1.07
C ALA A 170 -7.17 12.24 1.06
N GLU A 171 -6.70 13.44 0.68
CA GLU A 171 -5.28 13.81 0.68
C GLU A 171 -4.86 14.32 2.06
N TYR A 172 -4.28 13.45 2.88
CA TYR A 172 -3.67 13.89 4.14
C TYR A 172 -2.19 14.15 3.92
N PRO A 173 -1.71 15.39 4.21
CA PRO A 173 -0.29 15.69 4.10
C PRO A 173 0.50 14.87 5.12
N ILE A 174 1.63 14.32 4.67
CA ILE A 174 2.54 13.55 5.49
C ILE A 174 3.92 14.20 5.57
N LYS A 175 4.56 14.05 6.74
CA LYS A 175 6.00 14.27 6.93
C LYS A 175 6.61 12.98 7.40
N VAL A 176 7.75 12.64 6.81
CA VAL A 176 8.41 11.36 7.08
C VAL A 176 9.87 11.61 7.40
N HIS A 177 10.33 11.01 8.49
CA HIS A 177 11.73 10.93 8.87
C HIS A 177 12.06 9.48 9.19
N PHE A 178 13.06 8.92 8.52
CA PHE A 178 13.57 7.57 8.77
C PHE A 178 15.05 7.63 9.09
N GLU A 179 15.49 6.91 10.12
CA GLU A 179 16.88 6.69 10.45
C GLU A 179 17.20 5.19 10.35
N PHE A 180 18.12 4.83 9.46
CA PHE A 180 18.69 3.48 9.37
C PHE A 180 20.00 3.48 10.15
N ILE A 181 20.07 2.70 11.22
CA ILE A 181 21.18 2.67 12.19
C ILE A 181 21.80 1.28 12.19
N GLY A 182 23.08 1.21 11.84
CA GLY A 182 23.90 0.01 11.79
C GLY A 182 24.95 0.09 10.69
N GLN A 183 26.12 -0.50 10.92
CA GLN A 183 27.24 -0.50 9.97
C GLN A 183 26.88 -1.18 8.63
N GLU A 184 25.89 -2.05 8.62
CA GLU A 184 25.36 -2.71 7.43
C GLU A 184 24.72 -1.74 6.43
N TYR A 185 24.36 -0.52 6.88
CA TYR A 185 23.75 0.52 6.04
C TYR A 185 24.75 1.56 5.51
N GLU A 186 26.02 1.53 5.90
CA GLU A 186 27.02 2.53 5.51
C GLU A 186 27.20 2.69 3.99
N ASN A 187 27.01 1.60 3.24
CA ASN A 187 27.13 1.59 1.78
C ASN A 187 25.77 1.37 1.08
N ALA A 188 24.67 1.47 1.81
CA ALA A 188 23.36 1.25 1.26
C ALA A 188 22.93 2.39 0.33
N ARG A 189 22.13 2.04 -0.68
CA ARG A 189 21.44 2.98 -1.55
C ARG A 189 19.97 3.01 -1.18
N PHE A 190 19.43 4.21 -1.00
CA PHE A 190 18.07 4.36 -0.56
C PHE A 190 17.17 4.88 -1.66
N SER A 191 15.96 4.35 -1.75
CA SER A 191 14.90 4.83 -2.63
C SER A 191 13.55 4.82 -1.91
N ALA A 192 12.67 5.74 -2.33
CA ALA A 192 11.28 5.83 -1.86
C ALA A 192 10.40 6.09 -3.08
N PRO A 193 9.94 5.03 -3.78
CA PRO A 193 9.16 5.18 -5.02
C PRO A 193 7.90 6.04 -4.81
N GLY A 194 7.67 6.97 -5.73
CA GLY A 194 6.54 7.89 -5.65
C GLY A 194 6.72 9.10 -4.74
N PHE A 195 7.85 9.18 -4.02
CA PHE A 195 8.24 10.32 -3.18
C PHE A 195 9.58 10.90 -3.61
N SER A 196 9.91 12.08 -3.11
CA SER A 196 11.20 12.75 -3.32
C SER A 196 11.99 12.77 -2.02
N PRO A 197 12.72 11.68 -1.69
CA PRO A 197 13.47 11.59 -0.45
C PRO A 197 14.76 12.42 -0.50
N ILE A 198 15.11 13.05 0.61
CA ILE A 198 16.43 13.62 0.87
C ILE A 198 17.17 12.61 1.74
N CYS A 199 18.26 12.05 1.23
CA CYS A 199 19.08 11.10 1.94
C CYS A 199 20.34 11.80 2.48
N THR A 200 20.57 11.69 3.78
CA THR A 200 21.76 12.21 4.48
C THR A 200 22.48 11.07 5.18
N PHE A 201 23.73 10.82 4.82
CA PHE A 201 24.53 9.84 5.56
C PHE A 201 24.94 10.40 6.91
N ILE A 202 24.76 9.58 7.95
CA ILE A 202 25.11 9.87 9.34
C ILE A 202 26.14 8.85 9.83
N ASP A 203 26.75 9.08 10.99
CA ASP A 203 27.70 8.12 11.57
C ASP A 203 27.00 6.78 11.88
N GLY A 204 27.44 5.72 11.19
CA GLY A 204 26.86 4.38 11.32
C GLY A 204 25.49 4.20 10.65
N GLY A 205 25.16 4.97 9.58
CA GLY A 205 23.90 4.77 8.87
C GLY A 205 23.47 5.90 7.95
N ALA A 206 22.14 6.08 7.81
CA ALA A 206 21.56 7.13 6.98
C ALA A 206 20.22 7.63 7.53
N ALA A 207 19.95 8.91 7.32
CA ALA A 207 18.65 9.53 7.55
C ALA A 207 17.97 9.84 6.20
N ILE A 208 16.67 9.56 6.11
CA ILE A 208 15.86 9.80 4.93
C ILE A 208 14.69 10.70 5.33
N ASP A 209 14.60 11.86 4.71
CA ASP A 209 13.55 12.84 4.94
C ASP A 209 12.65 12.99 3.73
N ILE A 210 11.33 12.99 3.93
CA ILE A 210 10.32 13.36 2.95
C ILE A 210 9.53 14.53 3.56
N ALA A 211 9.87 15.74 3.10
CA ALA A 211 9.29 16.96 3.63
C ALA A 211 7.85 17.20 3.15
N HIS A 212 7.53 16.71 1.96
CA HIS A 212 6.23 16.92 1.30
C HIS A 212 5.75 15.62 0.66
N GLY A 213 4.58 15.17 1.06
CA GLY A 213 3.92 13.99 0.54
C GLY A 213 2.48 13.94 1.00
N PHE A 214 1.72 12.99 0.46
CA PHE A 214 0.36 12.70 0.85
C PHE A 214 0.22 11.22 1.17
N ALA A 215 -0.73 10.87 2.05
CA ALA A 215 -1.10 9.49 2.35
C ALA A 215 -2.02 8.94 1.26
N ASP A 216 -1.53 8.89 0.02
CA ASP A 216 -2.26 8.47 -1.18
C ASP A 216 -1.77 7.11 -1.74
N ARG A 217 -0.73 6.57 -1.18
CA ARG A 217 -0.11 5.27 -1.51
C ARG A 217 0.74 4.79 -0.35
N ASP A 218 1.05 3.50 -0.30
CA ASP A 218 1.96 2.98 0.71
C ASP A 218 3.33 3.65 0.65
N LEU A 219 3.89 3.96 1.81
CA LEU A 219 5.26 4.43 1.91
C LEU A 219 6.19 3.22 1.92
N VAL A 220 7.02 3.12 0.89
CA VAL A 220 8.04 2.08 0.80
C VAL A 220 9.41 2.74 0.77
N ILE A 221 10.27 2.39 1.73
CA ILE A 221 11.68 2.77 1.72
C ILE A 221 12.51 1.52 1.52
N THR A 222 13.28 1.49 0.44
CA THR A 222 14.16 0.38 0.10
C THR A 222 15.62 0.79 0.31
N ALA A 223 16.33 0.03 1.11
CA ALA A 223 17.78 0.09 1.25
C ALA A 223 18.39 -1.10 0.49
N GLU A 224 19.23 -0.84 -0.51
CA GLU A 224 19.98 -1.82 -1.29
C GLU A 224 21.46 -1.84 -0.88
N ASN A 225 22.18 -2.91 -1.16
CA ASN A 225 23.56 -3.15 -0.74
C ASN A 225 23.73 -3.19 0.79
N VAL A 226 22.73 -3.68 1.49
CA VAL A 226 22.76 -3.87 2.94
C VAL A 226 23.63 -5.06 3.30
N GLY A 227 24.60 -4.88 4.18
CA GLY A 227 25.48 -5.92 4.67
C GLY A 227 24.74 -7.05 5.39
N GLN A 228 25.43 -8.20 5.56
CA GLN A 228 24.90 -9.28 6.39
C GLN A 228 25.06 -8.95 7.87
N LEU A 229 24.07 -9.36 8.67
CA LEU A 229 23.99 -9.09 10.08
C LEU A 229 23.55 -10.32 10.88
N ALA A 230 24.23 -10.56 12.01
CA ALA A 230 23.80 -11.52 13.02
C ALA A 230 23.81 -10.86 14.39
N TYR A 231 22.69 -10.95 15.10
CA TYR A 231 22.62 -10.53 16.50
C TYR A 231 21.59 -11.33 17.27
N SER A 232 21.73 -11.38 18.60
CA SER A 232 20.81 -12.10 19.46
C SER A 232 20.61 -11.35 20.77
N TYR A 233 19.35 -11.12 21.12
CA TYR A 233 18.96 -10.45 22.35
C TYR A 233 18.22 -11.40 23.29
N LEU A 234 18.48 -11.27 24.59
CA LEU A 234 17.71 -11.85 25.66
C LEU A 234 17.01 -10.74 26.45
N LEU A 235 15.77 -10.96 26.75
CA LEU A 235 14.86 -10.06 27.43
C LEU A 235 14.36 -10.78 28.66
N GLU A 236 14.61 -10.20 29.85
CA GLU A 236 14.09 -10.76 31.09
C GLU A 236 12.57 -10.59 31.18
N ASP A 237 11.89 -11.65 31.58
CA ASP A 237 10.44 -11.76 31.61
C ASP A 237 10.00 -12.55 32.84
N ASP A 238 9.86 -11.85 33.97
CA ASP A 238 9.35 -12.38 35.24
C ASP A 238 10.07 -13.70 35.68
N GLY A 239 11.40 -13.66 35.70
CA GLY A 239 12.26 -14.80 36.07
C GLY A 239 12.47 -15.83 34.94
N GLN A 240 11.90 -15.58 33.76
CA GLN A 240 12.16 -16.28 32.50
C GLN A 240 12.90 -15.37 31.53
N TYR A 241 13.21 -15.88 30.36
CA TYR A 241 13.87 -15.10 29.29
C TYR A 241 13.16 -15.31 27.97
N ARG A 242 12.98 -14.24 27.24
CA ARG A 242 12.63 -14.29 25.84
C ARG A 242 13.83 -13.97 24.96
N GLY A 243 14.00 -14.69 23.88
CA GLY A 243 15.11 -14.50 22.95
C GLY A 243 14.61 -14.00 21.59
N VAL A 244 15.36 -13.10 21.00
CA VAL A 244 15.23 -12.70 19.59
C VAL A 244 16.58 -12.92 18.93
N ALA A 245 16.63 -13.78 17.92
CA ALA A 245 17.87 -14.06 17.18
C ALA A 245 17.69 -13.78 15.69
N VAL A 246 18.61 -13.05 15.13
CA VAL A 246 18.73 -12.74 13.71
C VAL A 246 19.93 -13.48 13.15
N LEU A 247 19.70 -14.33 12.15
CA LEU A 247 20.71 -15.22 11.59
C LEU A 247 20.72 -15.07 10.07
N PRO A 248 21.86 -14.73 9.46
CA PRO A 248 22.00 -14.71 8.00
C PRO A 248 22.04 -16.13 7.45
N ILE A 249 21.28 -16.39 6.39
CA ILE A 249 21.27 -17.66 5.68
C ILE A 249 22.34 -17.61 4.57
N PRO A 250 23.41 -18.41 4.67
CA PRO A 250 24.48 -18.39 3.68
C PRO A 250 24.03 -19.01 2.34
N LYS A 251 24.72 -18.65 1.28
CA LYS A 251 24.67 -19.40 0.01
C LYS A 251 25.43 -20.70 0.21
N LEU A 252 24.77 -21.85 -0.02
CA LEU A 252 25.42 -23.17 0.15
C LEU A 252 26.34 -23.53 -1.01
N SER A 253 26.04 -23.10 -2.23
CA SER A 253 26.89 -23.25 -3.42
C SER A 253 26.53 -22.22 -4.48
N ASP A 254 27.50 -21.84 -5.32
CA ASP A 254 27.26 -20.99 -6.50
C ASP A 254 26.57 -21.75 -7.62
N GLU A 255 26.65 -23.10 -7.62
CA GLU A 255 26.06 -23.99 -8.64
C GLU A 255 24.51 -24.09 -8.51
N ALA A 256 23.94 -23.68 -7.40
CA ALA A 256 22.49 -23.74 -7.14
C ALA A 256 21.64 -22.88 -8.09
N PHE A 257 22.25 -21.98 -8.86
CA PHE A 257 21.55 -21.10 -9.81
C PHE A 257 21.21 -21.75 -11.17
N ASP A 258 21.64 -22.98 -11.44
CA ASP A 258 21.38 -23.68 -12.72
C ASP A 258 20.11 -24.55 -12.69
N ARG A 259 19.29 -24.46 -11.63
CA ARG A 259 18.01 -25.17 -11.58
C ARG A 259 17.08 -24.68 -12.70
N SER A 260 16.67 -25.60 -13.58
CA SER A 260 15.61 -25.30 -14.55
C SER A 260 14.26 -25.10 -13.85
N LEU A 261 13.52 -24.08 -14.26
CA LEU A 261 12.20 -23.76 -13.72
C LEU A 261 11.09 -24.42 -14.54
N SER A 262 10.09 -24.95 -13.84
CA SER A 262 8.79 -25.27 -14.39
C SER A 262 7.82 -24.21 -13.88
N LEU A 263 7.69 -23.13 -14.63
CA LEU A 263 7.01 -21.90 -14.23
C LEU A 263 5.58 -21.86 -14.74
N SER A 264 4.62 -21.69 -13.86
CA SER A 264 3.24 -21.34 -14.21
C SER A 264 2.99 -19.87 -13.90
N LEU A 265 2.85 -19.06 -14.95
CA LEU A 265 2.45 -17.66 -14.83
C LEU A 265 0.94 -17.61 -14.65
N VAL A 266 0.50 -16.97 -13.59
CA VAL A 266 -0.93 -16.71 -13.27
C VAL A 266 -1.11 -15.22 -13.10
N VAL A 267 -1.85 -14.60 -14.02
CA VAL A 267 -1.96 -13.15 -14.12
C VAL A 267 -3.40 -12.72 -13.90
N ASP A 268 -3.60 -11.86 -12.94
CA ASP A 268 -4.87 -11.23 -12.65
C ASP A 268 -5.21 -10.22 -13.77
N CYS A 269 -6.40 -10.40 -14.35
CA CYS A 269 -6.96 -9.52 -15.36
C CYS A 269 -8.36 -9.07 -14.95
N SER A 270 -8.65 -9.07 -13.65
CA SER A 270 -9.90 -8.57 -13.08
C SER A 270 -10.02 -7.05 -13.23
N GLY A 271 -11.21 -6.53 -12.98
CA GLY A 271 -11.50 -5.11 -13.11
C GLY A 271 -10.70 -4.21 -12.18
N SER A 272 -10.21 -4.72 -11.03
CA SER A 272 -9.35 -3.99 -10.11
C SER A 272 -7.95 -3.70 -10.67
N MET A 273 -7.46 -4.56 -11.56
CA MET A 273 -6.18 -4.37 -12.24
C MET A 273 -6.17 -3.27 -13.32
N VAL A 274 -7.31 -2.63 -13.60
CA VAL A 274 -7.40 -1.56 -14.63
C VAL A 274 -6.47 -0.40 -14.31
N GLY A 275 -5.73 0.07 -15.32
CA GLY A 275 -4.81 1.21 -15.21
C GLY A 275 -3.37 0.77 -15.01
N SER A 276 -2.67 1.41 -14.06
CA SER A 276 -1.24 1.17 -13.84
C SER A 276 -0.90 -0.27 -13.46
N ALA A 277 -1.76 -0.99 -12.72
CA ALA A 277 -1.47 -2.34 -12.26
C ALA A 277 -1.29 -3.34 -13.42
N ILE A 278 -2.20 -3.35 -14.39
CA ILE A 278 -2.09 -4.25 -15.55
C ILE A 278 -0.90 -3.86 -16.45
N ASP A 279 -0.59 -2.56 -16.58
CA ASP A 279 0.54 -2.08 -17.36
C ASP A 279 1.87 -2.52 -16.73
N GLU A 280 1.99 -2.47 -15.39
CA GLU A 280 3.16 -2.97 -14.66
C GLU A 280 3.27 -4.50 -14.77
N ALA A 281 2.17 -5.24 -14.67
CA ALA A 281 2.18 -6.67 -14.92
C ALA A 281 2.70 -6.99 -16.34
N LYS A 282 2.27 -6.26 -17.36
CA LYS A 282 2.78 -6.40 -18.75
C LYS A 282 4.27 -6.09 -18.85
N ARG A 283 4.76 -5.03 -18.18
CA ARG A 283 6.20 -4.69 -18.15
C ARG A 283 7.00 -5.81 -17.52
N ALA A 284 6.55 -6.32 -16.35
CA ALA A 284 7.18 -7.45 -15.68
C ALA A 284 7.26 -8.68 -16.61
N LEU A 285 6.15 -9.07 -17.22
CA LEU A 285 6.09 -10.20 -18.16
C LEU A 285 7.01 -10.00 -19.37
N THR A 286 7.09 -8.78 -19.90
CA THR A 286 7.95 -8.45 -21.03
C THR A 286 9.44 -8.60 -20.72
N SER A 287 9.85 -8.55 -19.46
CA SER A 287 11.24 -8.75 -19.02
C SER A 287 11.67 -10.23 -18.96
N LEU A 288 10.71 -11.17 -18.83
CA LEU A 288 10.99 -12.61 -18.67
C LEU A 288 11.88 -13.26 -19.74
N PRO A 289 11.80 -12.88 -21.03
CA PRO A 289 12.70 -13.44 -22.06
C PRO A 289 14.19 -13.27 -21.77
N ASN A 290 14.56 -12.28 -20.96
CA ASN A 290 15.94 -12.02 -20.57
C ASN A 290 16.36 -12.77 -19.30
N LEU A 291 15.41 -13.32 -18.55
CA LEU A 291 15.61 -13.96 -17.24
C LEU A 291 15.49 -15.49 -17.30
N LEU A 292 14.79 -15.99 -18.31
CA LEU A 292 14.58 -17.44 -18.51
C LEU A 292 15.51 -17.99 -19.58
N THR A 293 15.84 -19.27 -19.44
CA THR A 293 16.73 -20.03 -20.35
C THR A 293 15.96 -21.08 -21.13
N GLU A 294 16.55 -21.66 -22.17
CA GLU A 294 15.91 -22.71 -22.95
C GLU A 294 15.66 -24.02 -22.16
N LYS A 295 16.33 -24.19 -21.01
CA LYS A 295 16.07 -25.27 -20.05
C LYS A 295 14.76 -25.09 -19.28
N ASP A 296 14.26 -23.85 -19.17
CA ASP A 296 13.05 -23.50 -18.45
C ASP A 296 11.82 -23.82 -19.29
N ARG A 297 10.72 -24.06 -18.59
CA ARG A 297 9.40 -24.29 -19.16
C ARG A 297 8.41 -23.31 -18.54
N LEU A 298 7.48 -22.80 -19.34
CA LEU A 298 6.44 -21.93 -18.83
C LEU A 298 5.05 -22.26 -19.38
N THR A 299 4.02 -22.05 -18.55
CA THR A 299 2.61 -21.92 -18.92
C THR A 299 2.14 -20.51 -18.62
N LEU A 300 1.00 -20.11 -19.20
CA LEU A 300 0.38 -18.82 -18.93
C LEU A 300 -1.12 -19.00 -18.79
N THR A 301 -1.64 -18.56 -17.65
CA THR A 301 -3.07 -18.51 -17.35
C THR A 301 -3.41 -17.07 -16.97
N LEU A 302 -4.39 -16.49 -17.62
CA LEU A 302 -5.00 -15.23 -17.24
C LEU A 302 -6.27 -15.56 -16.46
N PHE A 303 -6.66 -14.71 -15.50
CA PHE A 303 -7.90 -14.95 -14.78
C PHE A 303 -8.62 -13.65 -14.40
N GLY A 304 -9.91 -13.80 -14.20
CA GLY A 304 -10.87 -12.84 -13.73
C GLY A 304 -12.06 -13.63 -13.19
N SER A 305 -13.27 -13.44 -13.71
CA SER A 305 -14.45 -14.27 -13.38
C SER A 305 -14.29 -15.74 -13.80
N GLU A 306 -13.45 -16.02 -14.80
CA GLU A 306 -13.08 -17.37 -15.23
C GLU A 306 -11.61 -17.43 -15.66
N PRO A 307 -10.90 -18.57 -15.47
CA PRO A 307 -9.51 -18.71 -15.91
C PRO A 307 -9.44 -18.96 -17.42
N GLN A 308 -8.57 -18.23 -18.09
CA GLN A 308 -8.21 -18.39 -19.50
C GLN A 308 -6.80 -18.96 -19.64
N VAL A 309 -6.68 -20.24 -19.99
CA VAL A 309 -5.39 -20.90 -20.17
C VAL A 309 -4.85 -20.58 -21.56
N VAL A 310 -3.86 -19.69 -21.64
CA VAL A 310 -3.23 -19.25 -22.90
C VAL A 310 -2.29 -20.33 -23.45
N PHE A 311 -1.41 -20.86 -22.61
CA PHE A 311 -0.52 -21.97 -22.96
C PHE A 311 -0.83 -23.18 -22.09
N ARG A 312 -1.63 -24.12 -22.66
CA ARG A 312 -2.08 -25.34 -21.96
C ARG A 312 -0.99 -26.38 -21.72
N LYS A 313 0.14 -26.29 -22.43
CA LYS A 313 1.29 -27.18 -22.28
C LYS A 313 2.51 -26.33 -21.98
N ALA A 314 3.35 -26.81 -21.08
CA ALA A 314 4.58 -26.14 -20.72
C ALA A 314 5.49 -25.96 -21.96
N GLN A 315 5.70 -24.72 -22.35
CA GLN A 315 6.50 -24.33 -23.51
C GLN A 315 7.97 -24.18 -23.11
N ALA A 316 8.90 -24.63 -23.98
CA ALA A 316 10.30 -24.34 -23.76
C ALA A 316 10.59 -22.86 -24.01
N CYS A 317 11.33 -22.23 -23.12
CA CYS A 317 11.65 -20.80 -23.13
C CYS A 317 12.71 -20.44 -24.18
N THR A 318 12.46 -20.82 -25.45
CA THR A 318 13.36 -20.50 -26.57
C THR A 318 13.14 -19.07 -27.07
N LYS A 319 14.17 -18.45 -27.67
CA LYS A 319 14.04 -17.13 -28.30
C LYS A 319 12.94 -17.10 -29.38
N ALA A 320 12.75 -18.21 -30.11
CA ALA A 320 11.71 -18.33 -31.13
C ALA A 320 10.31 -18.31 -30.52
N PHE A 321 10.08 -19.05 -29.42
CA PHE A 321 8.83 -19.05 -28.67
C PHE A 321 8.51 -17.66 -28.13
N PHE A 322 9.47 -17.02 -27.46
CA PHE A 322 9.26 -15.69 -26.91
C PHE A 322 8.85 -14.66 -27.97
N ARG A 323 9.56 -14.64 -29.09
CA ARG A 323 9.29 -13.66 -30.15
C ARG A 323 7.99 -13.91 -30.91
N ARG A 324 7.65 -15.18 -31.19
CA ARG A 324 6.52 -15.54 -32.05
C ARG A 324 5.22 -15.70 -31.28
N ASP A 325 5.27 -16.30 -30.10
CA ASP A 325 4.08 -16.76 -29.41
C ASP A 325 3.83 -16.00 -28.10
N TYR A 326 4.89 -15.74 -27.30
CA TYR A 326 4.75 -15.15 -25.94
C TYR A 326 4.53 -13.64 -25.95
N ILE A 327 5.43 -12.87 -26.53
CA ILE A 327 5.35 -11.39 -26.51
C ILE A 327 4.07 -10.86 -27.17
N PRO A 328 3.59 -11.40 -28.32
CA PRO A 328 2.31 -10.99 -28.87
C PRO A 328 1.13 -11.21 -27.88
N ARG A 329 1.13 -12.37 -27.17
CA ARG A 329 0.08 -12.64 -26.16
C ARG A 329 0.16 -11.73 -24.96
N VAL A 330 1.36 -11.44 -24.46
CA VAL A 330 1.54 -10.48 -23.35
C VAL A 330 1.05 -9.08 -23.75
N SER A 331 1.26 -8.64 -24.98
CA SER A 331 0.79 -7.34 -25.45
C SER A 331 -0.74 -7.23 -25.51
N GLU A 332 -1.44 -8.35 -25.71
CA GLU A 332 -2.90 -8.44 -25.78
C GLU A 332 -3.59 -8.51 -24.40
N ILE A 333 -2.84 -8.70 -23.32
CA ILE A 333 -3.39 -8.78 -21.95
C ILE A 333 -4.07 -7.46 -21.58
N ASN A 334 -5.28 -7.52 -21.05
CA ASN A 334 -6.03 -6.39 -20.54
C ASN A 334 -6.77 -6.80 -19.25
N ALA A 335 -7.15 -5.83 -18.45
CA ALA A 335 -7.96 -6.03 -17.25
C ALA A 335 -9.47 -6.00 -17.61
N ASP A 336 -9.92 -6.99 -18.36
CA ASP A 336 -11.28 -7.07 -18.93
C ASP A 336 -12.00 -8.39 -18.63
N LEU A 337 -11.46 -9.20 -17.69
CA LEU A 337 -12.04 -10.51 -17.34
C LEU A 337 -13.00 -10.47 -16.15
N GLY A 338 -13.39 -9.30 -15.67
CA GLY A 338 -14.45 -9.11 -14.67
C GLY A 338 -14.00 -9.33 -13.22
N GLY A 339 -14.58 -10.29 -12.51
CA GLY A 339 -14.28 -10.60 -11.10
C GLY A 339 -12.94 -11.32 -10.88
N THR A 340 -12.70 -11.86 -9.66
CA THR A 340 -11.38 -12.42 -9.25
C THR A 340 -11.56 -13.84 -8.68
N GLU A 341 -11.67 -14.86 -9.55
CA GLU A 341 -11.79 -16.26 -9.16
C GLU A 341 -10.41 -16.94 -9.06
N MET A 342 -9.66 -16.59 -8.02
CA MET A 342 -8.28 -17.03 -7.80
C MET A 342 -8.16 -18.55 -7.60
N ALA A 343 -9.06 -19.18 -6.85
CA ALA A 343 -9.04 -20.63 -6.61
C ALA A 343 -9.15 -21.42 -7.93
N ALA A 344 -10.03 -20.98 -8.83
CA ALA A 344 -10.16 -21.57 -10.16
C ALA A 344 -8.89 -21.40 -11.00
N ALA A 345 -8.23 -20.24 -10.91
CA ALA A 345 -6.98 -19.97 -11.61
C ALA A 345 -5.82 -20.84 -11.12
N LEU A 346 -5.64 -20.98 -9.80
CA LEU A 346 -4.65 -21.87 -9.21
C LEU A 346 -4.89 -23.34 -9.56
N LYS A 347 -6.13 -23.78 -9.58
CA LYS A 347 -6.51 -25.12 -10.02
C LYS A 347 -6.14 -25.35 -11.49
N ALA A 348 -6.51 -24.41 -12.37
CA ALA A 348 -6.16 -24.48 -13.79
C ALA A 348 -4.64 -24.49 -14.00
N ALA A 349 -3.89 -23.71 -13.23
CA ALA A 349 -2.44 -23.72 -13.27
C ALA A 349 -1.86 -25.08 -12.87
N ALA A 350 -2.41 -25.74 -11.84
CA ALA A 350 -1.98 -27.07 -11.38
C ALA A 350 -2.27 -28.18 -12.40
N GLU A 351 -3.38 -28.14 -13.10
CA GLU A 351 -3.81 -29.17 -14.04
C GLU A 351 -2.95 -29.24 -15.32
N HIS A 352 -2.26 -28.17 -15.67
CA HIS A 352 -1.51 -28.06 -16.93
C HIS A 352 -0.01 -28.28 -16.81
N VAL A 353 0.48 -28.59 -15.61
CA VAL A 353 1.91 -28.85 -15.35
C VAL A 353 2.09 -30.21 -14.69
N SER A 354 3.08 -30.99 -15.17
CA SER A 354 3.43 -32.27 -14.59
C SER A 354 4.59 -32.09 -13.62
N GLY A 355 4.37 -32.38 -12.34
CA GLY A 355 5.41 -32.33 -11.28
C GLY A 355 5.34 -31.07 -10.41
N PRO A 356 6.33 -30.86 -9.53
CA PRO A 356 6.40 -29.69 -8.67
C PRO A 356 6.42 -28.42 -9.49
N THR A 357 5.48 -27.51 -9.22
CA THR A 357 5.25 -26.33 -10.05
C THR A 357 5.51 -25.07 -9.24
N ASP A 358 6.39 -24.25 -9.77
CA ASP A 358 6.56 -22.89 -9.29
C ASP A 358 5.51 -22.00 -9.97
N VAL A 359 4.58 -21.46 -9.18
CA VAL A 359 3.59 -20.49 -9.64
C VAL A 359 4.11 -19.09 -9.40
N LEU A 360 4.12 -18.25 -10.43
CA LEU A 360 4.30 -16.80 -10.29
C LEU A 360 2.95 -16.13 -10.50
N LEU A 361 2.38 -15.69 -9.40
CA LEU A 361 1.11 -15.00 -9.33
C LEU A 361 1.34 -13.51 -9.37
N MET A 362 0.65 -12.81 -10.26
CA MET A 362 0.59 -11.36 -10.35
C MET A 362 -0.83 -10.90 -10.11
N THR A 363 -1.08 -10.09 -9.07
CA THR A 363 -2.41 -9.66 -8.64
C THR A 363 -2.31 -8.40 -7.80
N ASP A 364 -3.37 -7.62 -7.71
CA ASP A 364 -3.51 -6.59 -6.69
C ASP A 364 -4.01 -7.16 -5.34
N GLY A 365 -4.36 -8.46 -5.32
CA GLY A 365 -4.77 -9.19 -4.13
C GLY A 365 -6.20 -8.92 -3.68
N GLU A 366 -7.07 -8.35 -4.51
CA GLU A 366 -8.51 -8.25 -4.22
C GLU A 366 -9.18 -9.63 -4.31
N ILE A 367 -9.13 -10.42 -3.22
CA ILE A 367 -9.58 -11.81 -3.19
C ILE A 367 -10.52 -12.04 -2.00
N TRP A 368 -11.54 -12.89 -2.21
CA TRP A 368 -12.59 -13.18 -1.23
C TRP A 368 -12.35 -14.45 -0.40
N GLU A 369 -11.70 -15.47 -0.97
CA GLU A 369 -11.59 -16.82 -0.43
C GLU A 369 -10.11 -17.18 -0.15
N THR A 370 -9.48 -16.45 0.76
CA THR A 370 -8.05 -16.58 1.06
C THR A 370 -7.65 -17.98 1.53
N ASP A 371 -8.41 -18.56 2.45
CA ASP A 371 -8.11 -19.87 3.04
C ASP A 371 -8.28 -21.00 2.02
N GLU A 372 -9.31 -20.93 1.17
CA GLU A 372 -9.53 -21.91 0.11
C GLU A 372 -8.39 -21.91 -0.90
N CYS A 373 -7.90 -20.73 -1.31
CA CYS A 373 -6.75 -20.58 -2.19
C CYS A 373 -5.49 -21.22 -1.61
N ILE A 374 -5.23 -20.98 -0.31
CA ILE A 374 -4.08 -21.53 0.40
C ILE A 374 -4.17 -23.08 0.49
N GLU A 375 -5.31 -23.60 0.89
CA GLU A 375 -5.50 -25.06 1.01
C GLU A 375 -5.44 -25.76 -0.36
N LEU A 376 -5.97 -25.13 -1.40
CA LEU A 376 -5.87 -25.63 -2.77
C LEU A 376 -4.42 -25.68 -3.24
N ALA A 377 -3.66 -24.61 -3.06
CA ALA A 377 -2.26 -24.55 -3.43
C ALA A 377 -1.42 -25.62 -2.73
N LYS A 378 -1.64 -25.82 -1.40
CA LYS A 378 -1.00 -26.88 -0.62
C LYS A 378 -1.36 -28.28 -1.14
N ARG A 379 -2.64 -28.53 -1.41
CA ARG A 379 -3.16 -29.83 -1.90
C ARG A 379 -2.54 -30.22 -3.23
N HIS A 380 -2.32 -29.26 -4.11
CA HIS A 380 -1.69 -29.47 -5.41
C HIS A 380 -0.17 -29.42 -5.39
N GLY A 381 0.45 -29.16 -4.23
CA GLY A 381 1.91 -29.07 -4.10
C GLY A 381 2.51 -27.89 -4.87
N LEU A 382 1.74 -26.80 -5.04
CA LEU A 382 2.22 -25.59 -5.69
C LEU A 382 3.14 -24.83 -4.75
N ARG A 383 4.22 -24.28 -5.26
CA ARG A 383 5.06 -23.28 -4.60
C ARG A 383 4.72 -21.91 -5.20
N VAL A 384 4.02 -21.09 -4.45
CA VAL A 384 3.45 -19.84 -4.97
C VAL A 384 4.34 -18.65 -4.62
N PHE A 385 4.85 -18.00 -5.65
CA PHE A 385 5.51 -16.71 -5.57
C PHE A 385 4.55 -15.64 -6.03
N VAL A 386 4.48 -14.51 -5.31
CA VAL A 386 3.50 -13.46 -5.57
C VAL A 386 4.16 -12.12 -5.81
N ILE A 387 3.80 -11.46 -6.88
CA ILE A 387 4.04 -10.03 -7.08
C ILE A 387 2.69 -9.35 -6.89
N GLY A 388 2.52 -8.69 -5.75
CA GLY A 388 1.35 -7.88 -5.44
C GLY A 388 1.53 -6.48 -6.02
N ILE A 389 0.72 -6.10 -7.00
CA ILE A 389 0.90 -4.85 -7.76
C ILE A 389 -0.19 -3.87 -7.37
N GLY A 390 0.18 -2.69 -6.93
CA GLY A 390 -0.78 -1.62 -6.65
C GLY A 390 -0.38 -0.73 -5.48
N ASN A 391 -1.10 0.38 -5.32
CA ASN A 391 -0.87 1.34 -4.23
C ASN A 391 -1.30 0.79 -2.86
N ALA A 392 -2.13 -0.26 -2.82
CA ALA A 392 -2.65 -0.92 -1.62
C ALA A 392 -2.90 -2.41 -1.88
N ALA A 393 -1.93 -3.12 -2.47
CA ALA A 393 -2.06 -4.56 -2.72
C ALA A 393 -2.25 -5.32 -1.40
N ASN A 394 -3.09 -6.41 -1.41
CA ASN A 394 -3.32 -7.20 -0.21
C ASN A 394 -2.08 -7.97 0.22
N GLY A 395 -1.19 -7.29 0.93
CA GLY A 395 0.03 -7.89 1.45
C GLY A 395 -0.24 -9.09 2.37
N HIS A 396 -1.31 -9.05 3.17
CA HIS A 396 -1.64 -10.16 4.09
C HIS A 396 -1.88 -11.46 3.32
N PHE A 397 -2.78 -11.47 2.34
CA PHE A 397 -3.02 -12.64 1.50
C PHE A 397 -1.77 -13.08 0.74
N CYS A 398 -1.12 -12.15 0.04
CA CYS A 398 0.05 -12.45 -0.80
C CYS A 398 1.19 -13.11 0.01
N HIS A 399 1.46 -12.60 1.20
CA HIS A 399 2.45 -13.19 2.10
C HIS A 399 1.99 -14.52 2.70
N SER A 400 0.70 -14.65 3.03
CA SER A 400 0.15 -15.86 3.65
C SER A 400 0.19 -17.05 2.69
N ILE A 401 -0.26 -16.89 1.44
CA ILE A 401 -0.20 -17.97 0.45
C ILE A 401 1.24 -18.35 0.10
N ALA A 402 2.13 -17.35 -0.05
CA ALA A 402 3.54 -17.58 -0.32
C ALA A 402 4.19 -18.37 0.83
N ALA A 403 4.02 -17.93 2.08
CA ALA A 403 4.56 -18.60 3.26
C ALA A 403 4.01 -20.02 3.42
N ALA A 404 2.70 -20.20 3.23
CA ALA A 404 2.04 -21.50 3.37
C ALA A 404 2.48 -22.53 2.33
N THR A 405 2.98 -22.10 1.18
CA THR A 405 3.40 -22.95 0.05
C THR A 405 4.92 -22.97 -0.16
N GLY A 406 5.67 -22.21 0.64
CA GLY A 406 7.14 -22.14 0.57
C GLY A 406 7.67 -21.32 -0.62
N GLY A 407 6.88 -20.36 -1.09
CA GLY A 407 7.29 -19.34 -2.03
C GLY A 407 7.71 -18.04 -1.32
N ALA A 408 7.53 -16.94 -2.03
CA ALA A 408 7.82 -15.60 -1.51
C ALA A 408 6.87 -14.58 -2.11
N ALA A 409 6.61 -13.48 -1.40
CA ALA A 409 5.79 -12.38 -1.91
C ALA A 409 6.56 -11.06 -1.86
N GLU A 410 6.32 -10.22 -2.86
CA GLU A 410 6.84 -8.85 -2.92
C GLU A 410 5.71 -7.91 -3.34
N MET A 411 5.42 -6.91 -2.50
CA MET A 411 4.44 -5.87 -2.81
C MET A 411 5.12 -4.75 -3.56
N VAL A 412 4.57 -4.32 -4.68
CA VAL A 412 5.22 -3.42 -5.63
C VAL A 412 4.32 -2.26 -5.97
N LEU A 413 4.85 -1.05 -5.82
CA LEU A 413 4.16 0.16 -6.27
C LEU A 413 4.29 0.32 -7.79
N PRO A 414 3.28 0.91 -8.48
CA PRO A 414 3.33 1.12 -9.93
C PRO A 414 4.49 2.01 -10.42
N THR A 415 5.20 2.68 -9.51
CA THR A 415 6.35 3.54 -9.82
C THR A 415 7.70 2.83 -9.71
N GLU A 416 7.72 1.54 -9.35
CA GLU A 416 8.94 0.76 -9.18
C GLU A 416 9.46 0.14 -10.50
N ASP A 417 10.74 -0.22 -10.51
CA ASP A 417 11.34 -0.94 -11.65
C ASP A 417 10.90 -2.41 -11.64
N MET A 418 9.87 -2.72 -12.41
CA MET A 418 9.33 -4.06 -12.55
C MET A 418 10.33 -5.07 -13.10
N THR A 419 11.35 -4.63 -13.83
CA THR A 419 12.41 -5.52 -14.31
C THR A 419 13.29 -5.99 -13.15
N ALA A 420 13.62 -5.08 -12.23
CA ALA A 420 14.38 -5.41 -11.04
C ALA A 420 13.58 -6.36 -10.11
N VAL A 421 12.29 -6.07 -9.90
CA VAL A 421 11.38 -6.94 -9.11
C VAL A 421 11.32 -8.35 -9.70
N MET A 422 11.07 -8.45 -11.00
CA MET A 422 11.01 -9.75 -11.70
C MET A 422 12.32 -10.51 -11.59
N THR A 423 13.45 -9.81 -11.73
CA THR A 423 14.78 -10.40 -11.60
C THR A 423 14.98 -11.02 -10.21
N ARG A 424 14.66 -10.28 -9.14
CA ARG A 424 14.74 -10.79 -7.77
C ARG A 424 13.85 -12.01 -7.56
N MET A 425 12.62 -11.95 -8.06
CA MET A 425 11.65 -13.04 -7.91
C MET A 425 12.12 -14.31 -8.63
N ILE A 426 12.55 -14.22 -9.88
CA ILE A 426 13.08 -15.36 -10.64
C ILE A 426 14.34 -15.93 -9.96
N GLN A 427 15.23 -15.08 -9.45
CA GLN A 427 16.40 -15.54 -8.70
C GLN A 427 16.00 -16.31 -7.43
N ARG A 428 14.97 -15.84 -6.68
CA ARG A 428 14.44 -16.57 -5.52
C ARG A 428 13.85 -17.91 -5.92
N MET A 429 13.10 -17.98 -7.01
CA MET A 429 12.51 -19.23 -7.52
C MET A 429 13.57 -20.26 -7.90
N ARG A 430 14.73 -19.83 -8.40
CA ARG A 430 15.84 -20.73 -8.76
C ARG A 430 16.60 -21.27 -7.55
N ARG A 431 16.49 -20.61 -6.39
CA ARG A 431 17.20 -21.05 -5.18
C ARG A 431 16.60 -22.35 -4.65
N PRO A 432 17.43 -23.28 -4.16
CA PRO A 432 16.94 -24.49 -3.52
C PRO A 432 16.23 -24.15 -2.23
N THR A 433 15.27 -24.97 -1.88
CA THR A 433 14.66 -24.95 -0.56
C THR A 433 15.64 -25.50 0.46
N LEU A 434 15.86 -24.76 1.53
CA LEU A 434 16.75 -25.15 2.61
C LEU A 434 15.95 -25.72 3.78
N LEU A 435 16.38 -26.86 4.29
CA LEU A 435 15.83 -27.48 5.49
C LEU A 435 16.71 -27.17 6.69
N ILE A 436 16.11 -26.92 7.83
CA ILE A 436 16.81 -26.77 9.11
C ILE A 436 16.89 -28.11 9.82
N GLU A 437 18.11 -28.49 10.21
CA GLU A 437 18.40 -29.65 11.05
C GLU A 437 19.20 -29.22 12.29
N ASN A 438 19.26 -30.07 13.31
CA ASN A 438 20.15 -29.95 14.50
C ASN A 438 20.14 -28.57 15.18
N PHE A 439 18.97 -28.10 15.53
CA PHE A 439 18.80 -26.78 16.12
C PHE A 439 19.30 -26.69 17.58
N THR A 440 19.99 -25.60 17.92
CA THR A 440 20.48 -25.28 19.27
C THR A 440 20.04 -23.84 19.64
N PRO A 441 19.65 -23.54 20.90
CA PRO A 441 19.54 -24.42 22.06
C PRO A 441 18.31 -25.34 22.00
N MET A 442 18.51 -26.60 22.30
CA MET A 442 17.46 -27.64 22.26
C MET A 442 16.45 -27.56 23.40
N HIS A 443 16.72 -26.79 24.48
CA HIS A 443 15.91 -26.70 25.70
C HIS A 443 15.11 -25.39 25.81
N SER A 444 14.70 -24.79 24.67
CA SER A 444 13.72 -23.72 24.70
C SER A 444 12.33 -24.28 25.04
N GLN A 445 11.57 -23.56 25.89
CA GLN A 445 10.16 -23.88 26.13
C GLN A 445 9.28 -23.56 24.93
N TYR A 446 9.68 -22.53 24.19
CA TYR A 446 9.09 -22.11 22.93
C TYR A 446 10.20 -21.69 21.95
N ARG A 447 9.95 -21.94 20.70
CA ARG A 447 10.69 -21.41 19.57
C ARG A 447 9.70 -21.21 18.42
N SER A 448 9.71 -20.02 17.82
CA SER A 448 8.91 -19.77 16.62
C SER A 448 9.26 -20.77 15.53
N HIS A 449 8.26 -21.26 14.83
CA HIS A 449 8.52 -22.14 13.69
C HIS A 449 9.15 -21.31 12.58
N PRO A 450 10.38 -21.64 12.13
CA PRO A 450 10.86 -21.06 10.90
C PRO A 450 9.89 -21.44 9.79
N LEU A 451 9.66 -20.56 8.85
CA LEU A 451 8.93 -20.88 7.63
C LEU A 451 9.44 -22.22 7.11
N LYS A 452 8.54 -23.11 6.70
CA LYS A 452 8.90 -24.49 6.28
C LYS A 452 9.98 -24.54 5.20
N GLN A 453 10.23 -23.41 4.55
CA GLN A 453 11.22 -23.28 3.48
C GLN A 453 11.98 -21.96 3.65
N LEU A 454 13.30 -22.08 3.75
CA LEU A 454 14.22 -20.96 3.79
C LEU A 454 14.87 -20.80 2.42
N HIS A 455 15.17 -19.57 2.06
CA HIS A 455 15.94 -19.26 0.86
C HIS A 455 17.34 -18.77 1.22
N ALA A 456 18.32 -19.16 0.43
CA ALA A 456 19.69 -18.68 0.59
C ALA A 456 19.76 -17.15 0.47
N ASP A 457 20.71 -16.53 1.20
CA ASP A 457 20.96 -15.09 1.20
C ASP A 457 19.80 -14.25 1.76
N GLU A 458 18.99 -14.85 2.62
CA GLU A 458 17.95 -14.17 3.40
C GLU A 458 18.36 -14.11 4.87
N THR A 459 17.55 -13.45 5.66
CA THR A 459 17.73 -13.39 7.12
C THR A 459 16.63 -14.16 7.78
N LEU A 460 16.99 -15.06 8.69
CA LEU A 460 16.05 -15.77 9.54
C LEU A 460 15.95 -15.05 10.89
N ILE A 461 14.72 -14.73 11.28
CA ILE A 461 14.40 -14.15 12.58
C ILE A 461 13.70 -15.21 13.40
N LEU A 462 14.23 -15.50 14.58
CA LEU A 462 13.68 -16.52 15.48
C LEU A 462 13.39 -15.93 16.86
N PHE A 463 12.28 -16.35 17.42
CA PHE A 463 11.85 -16.00 18.76
C PHE A 463 11.90 -17.23 19.67
N PHE A 464 12.24 -17.03 20.93
CA PHE A 464 12.42 -18.10 21.92
C PHE A 464 11.81 -17.72 23.26
N ARG A 465 11.48 -18.73 24.06
CA ARG A 465 11.24 -18.61 25.49
C ARG A 465 12.08 -19.64 26.25
N PHE A 466 12.76 -19.21 27.29
CA PHE A 466 13.61 -20.03 28.14
C PHE A 466 13.23 -19.88 29.61
N SER A 467 13.20 -20.98 30.36
CA SER A 467 13.01 -20.95 31.82
C SER A 467 14.20 -20.42 32.59
N LYS A 468 15.38 -20.40 31.99
CA LYS A 468 16.64 -19.90 32.54
C LYS A 468 17.58 -19.43 31.44
N LEU A 469 18.60 -18.70 31.83
CA LEU A 469 19.60 -18.16 30.88
C LEU A 469 20.16 -19.30 30.01
N PRO A 470 20.06 -19.17 28.68
CA PRO A 470 20.60 -20.17 27.75
C PRO A 470 22.14 -20.12 27.76
N GLY A 471 22.78 -21.28 27.90
CA GLY A 471 24.24 -21.42 27.89
C GLY A 471 24.86 -21.55 26.49
N GLN A 472 24.03 -21.57 25.45
CA GLN A 472 24.45 -21.82 24.08
C GLN A 472 23.91 -20.72 23.16
N ILE A 473 24.71 -20.36 22.13
CA ILE A 473 24.26 -19.45 21.07
C ILE A 473 23.22 -20.12 20.15
N PRO A 474 22.36 -19.35 19.49
CA PRO A 474 21.46 -19.91 18.46
C PRO A 474 22.29 -20.44 17.30
N MET A 475 22.03 -21.70 16.92
CA MET A 475 22.77 -22.37 15.88
C MET A 475 21.91 -23.47 15.26
N PHE A 476 22.08 -23.73 13.97
CA PHE A 476 21.45 -24.85 13.28
C PHE A 476 22.26 -25.27 12.06
N GLU A 477 21.93 -26.43 11.52
CA GLU A 477 22.47 -26.91 10.26
C GLU A 477 21.43 -26.72 9.14
N LEU A 478 21.88 -26.21 8.00
CA LEU A 478 21.10 -26.13 6.77
C LEU A 478 21.46 -27.28 5.85
N TYR A 479 20.44 -27.77 5.15
CA TYR A 479 20.57 -28.83 4.16
C TYR A 479 19.76 -28.52 2.91
N ASP A 480 20.36 -28.61 1.71
CA ASP A 480 19.71 -28.35 0.41
C ASP A 480 19.43 -29.64 -0.39
N GLY A 481 19.60 -30.80 0.22
CA GLY A 481 19.53 -32.11 -0.44
C GLY A 481 20.92 -32.71 -0.78
N ASN A 482 21.93 -31.87 -0.97
CA ASN A 482 23.31 -32.30 -1.31
C ASN A 482 24.35 -31.73 -0.33
N ASN A 483 24.22 -30.47 0.06
CA ASN A 483 25.21 -29.77 0.84
C ASN A 483 24.65 -29.45 2.24
N ARG A 484 25.55 -29.34 3.22
CA ARG A 484 25.25 -28.91 4.56
C ARG A 484 26.09 -27.67 4.92
N ALA A 485 25.48 -26.73 5.61
CA ALA A 485 26.19 -25.61 6.21
C ALA A 485 25.70 -25.37 7.62
N ARG A 486 26.62 -25.06 8.52
CA ARG A 486 26.32 -24.64 9.87
C ARG A 486 26.10 -23.14 9.90
N VAL A 487 25.00 -22.71 10.47
CA VAL A 487 24.67 -21.31 10.73
C VAL A 487 24.80 -21.05 12.20
N GLU A 488 25.61 -20.09 12.57
CA GLU A 488 25.82 -19.66 13.94
C GLU A 488 25.33 -18.22 14.11
N GLY A 489 24.50 -18.02 15.14
CA GLY A 489 24.06 -16.69 15.56
C GLY A 489 25.11 -15.99 16.42
N ALA A 490 24.84 -14.76 16.73
CA ALA A 490 25.66 -13.95 17.67
C ALA A 490 25.42 -14.43 19.14
N PRO A 491 26.39 -14.19 20.03
CA PRO A 491 26.21 -14.38 21.45
C PRO A 491 25.00 -13.57 21.98
N TRP A 492 24.28 -14.17 22.92
CA TRP A 492 23.15 -13.52 23.56
C TRP A 492 23.60 -12.25 24.31
N LYS A 493 22.93 -11.13 24.05
CA LYS A 493 23.07 -9.86 24.77
C LYS A 493 21.81 -9.57 25.55
N LEU A 494 21.93 -9.28 26.85
CA LEU A 494 20.78 -8.82 27.64
C LEU A 494 20.32 -7.45 27.14
N SER A 495 19.01 -7.31 27.00
CA SER A 495 18.36 -6.07 26.56
C SER A 495 17.13 -5.80 27.43
N GLY A 496 16.96 -4.53 27.82
CA GLY A 496 15.76 -4.05 28.51
C GLY A 496 14.69 -3.50 27.53
N ASN A 497 14.83 -3.75 26.23
CA ASN A 497 13.90 -3.21 25.24
C ASN A 497 12.53 -3.89 25.33
N ARG A 498 11.52 -3.16 25.81
CA ARG A 498 10.16 -3.65 26.00
C ARG A 498 9.47 -3.96 24.67
N GLY A 499 9.76 -3.22 23.61
CA GLY A 499 9.16 -3.46 22.28
C GLY A 499 9.59 -4.82 21.73
N LEU A 500 10.89 -5.17 21.83
CA LEU A 500 11.36 -6.52 21.46
C LEU A 500 10.72 -7.63 22.30
N LEU A 501 10.46 -7.35 23.59
CA LEU A 501 9.73 -8.30 24.47
C LEU A 501 8.31 -8.52 23.95
N MET A 502 7.61 -7.46 23.60
CA MET A 502 6.25 -7.52 23.06
C MET A 502 6.21 -8.23 21.71
N ILE A 503 7.17 -7.96 20.82
CA ILE A 503 7.29 -8.66 19.51
C ILE A 503 7.49 -10.16 19.73
N ALA A 504 8.39 -10.56 20.64
CA ALA A 504 8.63 -11.98 20.93
C ALA A 504 7.40 -12.67 21.58
N ALA A 505 6.66 -11.96 22.43
CA ALA A 505 5.41 -12.45 23.00
C ALA A 505 4.32 -12.56 21.92
N ASN A 506 4.18 -11.57 21.04
CA ASN A 506 3.21 -11.59 19.95
C ASN A 506 3.47 -12.75 18.97
N ALA A 507 4.73 -13.08 18.70
CA ALA A 507 5.07 -14.23 17.87
C ALA A 507 4.60 -15.56 18.48
N GLU A 508 4.72 -15.73 19.81
CA GLU A 508 4.22 -16.91 20.51
C GLU A 508 2.68 -16.97 20.52
N LEU A 509 2.02 -15.81 20.67
CA LEU A 509 0.56 -15.69 20.58
C LEU A 509 0.06 -16.08 19.18
N ALA A 510 0.70 -15.56 18.15
CA ALA A 510 0.35 -15.84 16.74
C ALA A 510 0.55 -17.31 16.33
N ASP A 511 1.50 -18.02 16.96
CA ASP A 511 1.71 -19.47 16.74
C ASP A 511 0.62 -20.34 17.43
N GLY A 512 -0.32 -19.74 18.16
CA GLY A 512 -1.44 -20.44 18.81
C GLY A 512 -1.03 -21.39 19.95
N LEU A 513 0.14 -21.16 20.56
CA LEU A 513 0.72 -22.03 21.60
C LEU A 513 0.47 -21.52 23.03
N VAL A 514 -0.51 -20.64 23.19
CA VAL A 514 -0.85 -19.99 24.45
C VAL A 514 -2.20 -20.52 24.95
N ASP A 515 -2.26 -20.96 26.21
CA ASP A 515 -3.47 -21.57 26.81
C ASP A 515 -4.63 -20.57 26.96
N ASP A 516 -4.34 -19.33 27.41
CA ASP A 516 -5.30 -18.22 27.53
C ASP A 516 -4.78 -17.00 26.74
N PRO A 517 -5.18 -16.85 25.47
CA PRO A 517 -4.74 -15.76 24.63
C PRO A 517 -5.09 -14.37 25.17
N ALA A 518 -6.28 -14.20 25.78
CA ALA A 518 -6.74 -12.93 26.30
C ALA A 518 -5.91 -12.44 27.49
N ASP A 519 -5.68 -13.31 28.47
CA ASP A 519 -4.86 -12.98 29.64
C ASP A 519 -3.38 -12.82 29.25
N PHE A 520 -2.89 -13.61 28.30
CA PHE A 520 -1.55 -13.47 27.76
C PHE A 520 -1.36 -12.13 27.05
N ALA A 521 -2.27 -11.75 26.13
CA ALA A 521 -2.21 -10.48 25.43
C ALA A 521 -2.29 -9.30 26.41
N ALA A 522 -3.17 -9.39 27.43
CA ALA A 522 -3.26 -8.35 28.46
C ALA A 522 -1.96 -8.22 29.27
N ARG A 523 -1.32 -9.33 29.65
CA ARG A 523 -0.05 -9.36 30.41
C ARG A 523 1.06 -8.61 29.66
N TYR A 524 1.19 -8.82 28.37
CA TYR A 524 2.21 -8.18 27.51
C TYR A 524 1.76 -6.83 26.93
N SER A 525 0.55 -6.36 27.27
CA SER A 525 -0.04 -5.14 26.74
C SER A 525 -0.14 -5.16 25.20
N LEU A 526 -0.40 -6.31 24.62
CA LEU A 526 -0.55 -6.46 23.18
C LEU A 526 -1.92 -5.94 22.73
N LEU A 527 -1.97 -5.28 21.61
CA LEU A 527 -3.19 -5.04 20.86
C LEU A 527 -3.48 -6.29 20.02
N SER A 528 -4.66 -6.89 20.18
CA SER A 528 -5.02 -8.17 19.57
C SER A 528 -6.54 -8.30 19.40
N GLU A 529 -7.01 -9.38 18.83
CA GLU A 529 -8.45 -9.69 18.76
C GLU A 529 -9.13 -9.82 20.15
N TRP A 530 -8.36 -10.11 21.22
CA TRP A 530 -8.86 -10.26 22.60
C TRP A 530 -8.71 -9.01 23.44
N THR A 531 -7.90 -8.05 23.02
CA THR A 531 -7.50 -6.87 23.81
C THR A 531 -7.45 -5.63 22.99
N SER A 532 -7.88 -4.51 23.57
CA SER A 532 -7.86 -3.17 22.98
C SER A 532 -7.11 -2.19 23.88
N LEU A 533 -6.68 -1.07 23.33
CA LEU A 533 -6.04 0.02 24.07
C LEU A 533 -7.03 1.16 24.25
N ILE A 534 -7.29 1.53 25.52
CA ILE A 534 -8.27 2.56 25.87
C ILE A 534 -7.68 3.60 26.79
N LEU A 535 -8.06 4.85 26.57
CA LEU A 535 -7.88 5.96 27.51
C LEU A 535 -9.15 6.80 27.55
N VAL A 536 -9.34 7.54 28.65
CA VAL A 536 -10.45 8.47 28.82
C VAL A 536 -9.91 9.79 29.34
N HIS A 537 -10.20 10.88 28.62
CA HIS A 537 -9.98 12.23 29.10
C HIS A 537 -11.27 12.74 29.78
N GLU A 538 -11.26 12.72 31.11
CA GLU A 538 -12.34 13.30 31.89
C GLU A 538 -12.39 14.82 31.71
N ARG A 539 -13.55 15.35 31.31
CA ARG A 539 -13.78 16.74 31.10
C ARG A 539 -14.30 17.41 32.40
N GLU A 540 -13.83 18.62 32.67
CA GLU A 540 -14.39 19.45 33.74
C GLU A 540 -15.88 19.71 33.51
N ALA A 541 -16.68 19.76 34.58
CA ALA A 541 -18.14 19.87 34.52
C ALA A 541 -18.64 21.04 33.63
N GLY A 542 -17.90 22.14 33.55
CA GLY A 542 -18.21 23.27 32.68
C GLY A 542 -17.83 23.14 31.20
N ARG A 543 -17.13 22.03 30.84
CA ARG A 543 -16.68 21.74 29.48
C ARG A 543 -17.32 20.50 28.89
N LYS A 544 -18.22 19.83 29.63
CA LYS A 544 -18.97 18.67 29.13
C LYS A 544 -19.96 19.12 28.06
N ALA A 545 -20.06 18.36 26.99
CA ALA A 545 -20.95 18.64 25.88
C ALA A 545 -22.41 18.35 26.32
N THR A 546 -23.35 19.20 25.87
CA THR A 546 -24.77 18.96 26.09
C THR A 546 -25.46 18.19 24.97
N ILE A 547 -24.69 17.87 23.92
CA ILE A 547 -25.17 17.23 22.68
C ILE A 547 -24.26 16.02 22.39
N LYS A 548 -24.84 14.86 22.10
CA LYS A 548 -24.10 13.68 21.70
C LYS A 548 -23.24 13.97 20.45
N PRO A 549 -22.02 13.42 20.39
CA PRO A 549 -21.13 13.63 19.24
C PRO A 549 -21.73 13.03 17.97
N ARG A 550 -21.46 13.69 16.84
CA ARG A 550 -21.81 13.17 15.53
C ARG A 550 -20.70 12.25 15.05
N PHE A 551 -21.10 11.10 14.58
CA PHE A 551 -20.20 10.10 14.02
C PHE A 551 -19.61 10.59 12.69
N GLN A 552 -18.29 10.48 12.53
CA GLN A 552 -17.55 10.81 11.31
C GLN A 552 -16.51 9.73 11.00
N ARG A 553 -16.69 9.01 9.92
CA ARG A 553 -15.59 8.20 9.37
C ARG A 553 -14.57 9.11 8.73
N ILE A 554 -13.30 8.80 8.96
CA ILE A 554 -12.19 9.46 8.29
C ILE A 554 -11.92 8.69 6.99
N PRO A 555 -12.24 9.24 5.83
CA PRO A 555 -12.05 8.54 4.57
C PRO A 555 -10.56 8.37 4.26
N GLN A 556 -10.24 7.32 3.52
CA GLN A 556 -8.90 7.10 2.97
C GLN A 556 -8.88 7.40 1.47
N MET A 557 -7.68 7.61 0.91
CA MET A 557 -7.54 7.80 -0.52
C MET A 557 -8.03 6.57 -1.28
N GLU A 558 -8.80 6.77 -2.31
CA GLU A 558 -9.23 5.72 -3.23
C GLU A 558 -8.03 5.20 -4.02
N THR A 559 -7.78 3.89 -3.95
CA THR A 559 -6.56 3.28 -4.48
C THR A 559 -6.56 3.08 -5.99
N LYS A 560 -7.72 3.09 -6.62
CA LYS A 560 -7.88 2.89 -8.08
C LYS A 560 -7.41 4.09 -8.91
N PHE A 561 -7.39 5.28 -8.31
CA PHE A 561 -6.98 6.51 -9.00
C PHE A 561 -6.08 7.32 -8.08
N SER A 562 -4.76 7.28 -8.31
CA SER A 562 -3.92 8.30 -7.70
C SER A 562 -4.16 9.65 -8.41
N LEU A 563 -4.13 10.75 -7.68
CA LEU A 563 -4.22 12.08 -8.27
C LEU A 563 -3.08 12.35 -9.28
N SER A 564 -1.95 11.65 -9.15
CA SER A 564 -0.88 11.63 -10.15
C SER A 564 -1.33 10.97 -11.46
N ASP A 565 -2.14 9.92 -11.40
CA ASP A 565 -2.68 9.25 -12.59
C ASP A 565 -3.72 10.14 -13.27
N ILE A 566 -4.55 10.81 -12.49
CA ILE A 566 -5.49 11.83 -12.98
C ILE A 566 -4.72 13.03 -13.58
N LYS A 567 -3.68 13.55 -12.92
CA LYS A 567 -2.81 14.61 -13.44
C LYS A 567 -2.05 14.14 -14.69
N LEU A 568 -1.53 12.91 -14.74
CA LEU A 568 -0.82 12.37 -15.88
C LEU A 568 -1.75 12.18 -17.11
N CYS A 569 -2.99 11.76 -16.89
CA CYS A 569 -4.01 11.69 -17.93
C CYS A 569 -4.38 13.08 -18.46
N ILE A 570 -4.42 14.08 -17.61
CA ILE A 570 -4.69 15.48 -18.00
C ILE A 570 -3.49 16.06 -18.79
N PHE A 571 -2.25 15.88 -18.28
CA PHE A 571 -1.04 16.42 -18.94
C PHE A 571 -0.64 15.69 -20.23
N ARG A 572 -0.89 14.39 -20.37
CA ARG A 572 -0.59 13.66 -21.63
C ARG A 572 -1.50 14.03 -22.79
N ARG A 573 -2.63 14.69 -22.54
CA ARG A 573 -3.54 15.18 -23.60
C ARG A 573 -3.28 16.59 -24.08
N GLU A 574 -2.43 17.36 -23.41
CA GLU A 574 -2.07 18.72 -23.81
C GLU A 574 -0.88 18.79 -24.80
N GLN A 575 -0.31 17.65 -25.22
CA GLN A 575 0.69 17.65 -26.31
C GLN A 575 0.04 17.19 -27.61
N PRO A 576 0.12 18.00 -28.67
CA PRO A 576 -0.37 17.61 -30.01
C PRO A 576 0.44 16.41 -30.52
N ALA A 577 -0.26 15.44 -31.10
CA ALA A 577 0.33 14.23 -31.66
C ALA A 577 1.23 14.59 -32.86
N GLU A 578 2.52 14.75 -32.61
CA GLU A 578 3.51 14.70 -33.70
C GLU A 578 3.78 13.24 -34.06
N GLU A 579 3.70 12.97 -35.34
CA GLU A 579 3.89 11.67 -35.97
C GLU A 579 5.15 10.97 -35.48
N SER A 580 4.98 9.79 -34.86
CA SER A 580 6.06 8.92 -34.42
C SER A 580 6.81 8.32 -35.61
N ARG A 581 7.95 8.88 -35.96
CA ARG A 581 9.01 8.17 -36.64
C ARG A 581 9.85 7.44 -35.59
N ILE A 582 9.76 6.13 -35.61
CA ILE A 582 10.60 5.24 -34.79
C ILE A 582 12.05 5.39 -35.26
N SER A 583 12.88 6.00 -34.42
CA SER A 583 14.34 6.02 -34.58
C SER A 583 14.94 5.26 -33.38
N TYR A 584 15.60 4.16 -33.67
CA TYR A 584 16.42 3.43 -32.70
C TYR A 584 17.61 4.29 -32.27
N CYS A 585 17.66 4.75 -31.03
CA CYS A 585 18.86 5.33 -30.46
C CYS A 585 19.55 4.32 -29.52
N ARG A 586 20.80 4.04 -29.86
CA ARG A 586 21.80 3.38 -29.02
C ARG A 586 22.06 4.23 -27.79
N GLY A 587 22.33 3.53 -26.67
CA GLY A 587 22.64 4.17 -25.39
C GLY A 587 23.89 5.05 -25.44
N PRO A 588 23.98 6.06 -24.59
CA PRO A 588 25.17 6.87 -24.47
C PRO A 588 26.17 6.29 -23.46
N GLU A 589 27.43 6.29 -23.91
CA GLU A 589 28.63 6.09 -23.14
C GLU A 589 28.85 7.20 -22.11
N PHE A 590 29.45 6.82 -21.00
CA PHE A 590 29.92 7.72 -19.94
C PHE A 590 30.86 8.81 -20.47
N TYR A 591 30.56 10.08 -20.17
CA TYR A 591 31.53 11.14 -20.06
C TYR A 591 31.29 12.00 -18.81
N SER A 592 32.30 11.95 -17.93
CA SER A 592 32.46 12.88 -16.82
C SER A 592 32.84 14.26 -17.37
N ARG A 593 32.18 15.30 -16.87
CA ARG A 593 32.80 16.63 -16.72
C ARG A 593 31.95 17.52 -15.82
N ASP A 594 32.66 18.11 -14.85
CA ASP A 594 32.24 19.22 -14.01
C ASP A 594 31.63 20.34 -14.83
N GLN A 595 30.43 20.78 -14.50
CA GLN A 595 29.94 22.13 -14.84
C GLN A 595 29.10 22.69 -13.69
N ASP A 596 29.40 23.95 -13.38
CA ASP A 596 28.87 24.78 -12.32
C ASP A 596 27.34 24.87 -12.28
N LEU A 597 26.79 24.73 -11.06
CA LEU A 597 25.36 24.86 -10.71
C LEU A 597 25.00 26.34 -10.43
N SER A 598 25.22 27.27 -11.39
CA SER A 598 24.86 28.67 -11.19
C SER A 598 23.77 29.22 -12.12
N ASP A 599 23.17 28.39 -12.99
CA ASP A 599 22.15 28.84 -13.98
C ASP A 599 20.90 27.95 -13.95
N ILE A 600 20.21 27.88 -12.80
CA ILE A 600 18.81 27.41 -12.74
C ILE A 600 17.97 28.66 -12.45
N PRO A 601 17.09 29.09 -13.37
CA PRO A 601 16.18 30.19 -13.10
C PRO A 601 15.16 29.81 -12.03
N ASP A 602 14.92 30.74 -11.11
CA ASP A 602 13.92 30.63 -10.05
C ASP A 602 12.53 30.28 -10.60
N LEU A 603 11.91 29.31 -10.01
CA LEU A 603 10.56 28.80 -10.32
C LEU A 603 9.43 29.78 -9.92
N GLU A 604 9.74 31.03 -9.55
CA GLU A 604 8.76 32.09 -9.29
C GLU A 604 8.30 32.88 -10.54
N ALA A 605 8.84 32.58 -11.72
CA ALA A 605 8.59 33.37 -12.93
C ALA A 605 7.61 32.76 -13.95
N VAL A 606 6.70 31.86 -13.52
CA VAL A 606 5.62 31.37 -14.41
C VAL A 606 4.26 31.60 -13.75
N VAL A 607 4.05 32.83 -13.33
CA VAL A 607 2.71 33.43 -13.23
C VAL A 607 2.67 34.53 -14.28
N PRO A 608 1.80 34.49 -15.29
CA PRO A 608 1.70 35.57 -16.25
C PRO A 608 1.22 36.83 -15.51
N GLU A 609 2.04 37.89 -15.50
CA GLU A 609 1.58 39.21 -15.15
C GLU A 609 0.48 39.63 -16.14
N LEU A 610 -0.70 39.87 -15.64
CA LEU A 610 -1.82 40.47 -16.35
C LEU A 610 -1.43 41.90 -16.76
N SER A 611 -0.96 42.06 -18.00
CA SER A 611 -0.84 43.37 -18.60
C SER A 611 -2.23 43.89 -18.93
N THR A 612 -2.59 45.00 -18.29
CA THR A 612 -3.79 45.78 -18.58
C THR A 612 -3.74 46.36 -19.98
N SER A 613 -4.42 45.75 -20.94
CA SER A 613 -4.85 46.40 -22.16
C SER A 613 -6.26 45.93 -22.51
N ARG A 614 -7.13 46.93 -22.64
CA ARG A 614 -8.56 46.82 -22.86
C ARG A 614 -8.90 46.07 -24.13
N ASP A 615 -9.53 44.88 -23.97
CA ASP A 615 -10.60 44.38 -24.84
C ASP A 615 -11.58 43.62 -23.91
N THR A 616 -12.67 44.29 -23.57
CA THR A 616 -13.46 44.01 -22.41
C THR A 616 -14.55 42.95 -22.59
N ASP A 617 -14.64 42.25 -23.74
CA ASP A 617 -15.78 41.35 -23.96
C ASP A 617 -15.43 39.85 -23.97
N GLN A 618 -14.17 39.47 -24.21
CA GLN A 618 -13.76 38.06 -24.14
C GLN A 618 -13.20 37.66 -22.77
N THR A 619 -12.62 38.61 -22.03
CA THR A 619 -12.02 38.34 -20.70
C THR A 619 -13.04 38.15 -19.59
N GLU A 620 -14.24 38.74 -19.67
CA GLU A 620 -15.29 38.52 -18.67
C GLU A 620 -15.90 37.11 -18.73
N LYS A 621 -15.94 36.45 -19.92
CA LYS A 621 -16.48 35.09 -20.06
C LYS A 621 -15.47 34.02 -19.56
N GLU A 622 -14.19 34.22 -19.75
CA GLU A 622 -13.16 33.26 -19.27
C GLU A 622 -12.96 33.31 -17.74
N VAL A 623 -13.02 34.49 -17.16
CA VAL A 623 -12.91 34.67 -15.71
C VAL A 623 -14.08 34.02 -14.97
N SER A 624 -15.30 34.10 -15.52
CA SER A 624 -16.50 33.47 -14.92
C SER A 624 -16.43 31.94 -14.85
N ILE A 625 -15.79 31.30 -15.82
CA ILE A 625 -15.66 29.83 -15.88
C ILE A 625 -14.61 29.30 -14.90
N MET A 626 -13.54 30.06 -14.64
CA MET A 626 -12.52 29.72 -13.63
C MET A 626 -13.01 29.79 -12.18
N GLU A 627 -14.16 30.44 -11.93
CA GLU A 627 -14.79 30.51 -10.62
C GLU A 627 -15.66 29.30 -10.24
N ALA A 628 -15.78 28.31 -11.15
CA ALA A 628 -16.48 27.08 -10.81
C ALA A 628 -15.71 26.29 -9.73
N PRO A 629 -16.40 25.73 -8.71
CA PRO A 629 -15.77 24.98 -7.65
C PRO A 629 -14.87 23.86 -8.18
N ARG A 630 -13.76 23.63 -7.54
CA ARG A 630 -12.81 22.53 -7.92
C ARG A 630 -13.51 21.18 -7.90
N GLU A 631 -14.42 20.97 -6.97
CA GLU A 631 -15.25 19.77 -6.83
C GLU A 631 -16.09 19.52 -8.10
N PHE A 632 -16.59 20.57 -8.72
CA PHE A 632 -17.28 20.47 -10.00
C PHE A 632 -16.38 19.85 -11.08
N TRP A 633 -15.15 20.39 -11.24
CA TRP A 633 -14.23 19.91 -12.28
C TRP A 633 -13.85 18.45 -12.10
N LEU A 634 -13.66 18.03 -10.87
CA LEU A 634 -13.33 16.65 -10.52
C LEU A 634 -14.52 15.70 -10.72
N CYS A 635 -15.71 16.12 -10.29
CA CYS A 635 -16.91 15.35 -10.49
C CYS A 635 -17.19 15.14 -11.99
N VAL A 636 -17.10 16.20 -12.78
CA VAL A 636 -17.30 16.12 -14.24
C VAL A 636 -16.24 15.25 -14.91
N ALA A 637 -14.97 15.35 -14.50
CA ALA A 637 -13.90 14.50 -15.04
C ALA A 637 -14.15 13.02 -14.73
N THR A 638 -14.58 12.70 -13.50
CA THR A 638 -14.92 11.34 -13.09
C THR A 638 -16.11 10.80 -13.91
N GLN A 639 -17.15 11.61 -14.06
CA GLN A 639 -18.31 11.23 -14.88
C GLN A 639 -17.96 11.06 -16.36
N TYR A 640 -17.06 11.90 -16.92
CA TYR A 640 -16.58 11.75 -18.29
C TYR A 640 -15.80 10.44 -18.53
N ILE A 641 -14.99 10.02 -17.54
CA ILE A 641 -14.22 8.78 -17.62
C ILE A 641 -15.15 7.56 -17.56
N ASN A 642 -16.14 7.59 -16.66
CA ASN A 642 -17.06 6.50 -16.41
C ASN A 642 -18.28 6.49 -17.36
N PHE A 643 -18.42 7.51 -18.21
CA PHE A 643 -19.56 7.55 -19.12
C PHE A 643 -19.41 6.53 -20.25
N GLU A 644 -20.41 5.66 -20.37
CA GLU A 644 -20.51 4.70 -21.48
C GLU A 644 -20.97 5.43 -22.76
N PHE A 645 -20.01 5.83 -23.58
CA PHE A 645 -20.32 6.33 -24.90
C PHE A 645 -20.75 5.19 -25.80
N GLU A 646 -21.77 5.40 -26.65
CA GLU A 646 -22.23 4.39 -27.62
C GLU A 646 -21.09 3.93 -28.55
N SER A 647 -20.12 4.79 -28.82
CA SER A 647 -18.92 4.44 -29.58
C SER A 647 -17.72 5.35 -29.23
N GLN A 648 -16.49 4.90 -29.52
CA GLN A 648 -15.30 5.73 -29.45
C GLN A 648 -15.39 6.96 -30.39
N ARG A 649 -16.18 6.84 -31.45
CA ARG A 649 -16.43 7.94 -32.40
C ARG A 649 -17.19 9.09 -31.72
N ASP A 650 -18.11 8.79 -30.81
CA ASP A 650 -18.88 9.82 -30.10
C ASP A 650 -18.04 10.57 -29.09
N ARG A 651 -17.13 9.85 -28.40
CA ARG A 651 -16.13 10.48 -27.55
C ARG A 651 -15.21 11.42 -28.32
N ASN A 652 -14.78 11.04 -29.53
CA ASN A 652 -13.95 11.87 -30.39
C ASN A 652 -14.69 13.13 -30.86
N ARG A 653 -15.98 13.00 -31.23
CA ARG A 653 -16.83 14.15 -31.62
C ARG A 653 -16.96 15.16 -30.48
N LEU A 654 -17.10 14.71 -29.23
CA LEU A 654 -17.14 15.60 -28.09
C LEU A 654 -15.82 16.36 -27.89
N ASN A 655 -14.68 15.70 -28.11
CA ASN A 655 -13.37 16.32 -28.05
C ASN A 655 -13.19 17.34 -29.18
N ASP A 656 -13.69 17.05 -30.40
CA ASP A 656 -13.64 17.96 -31.53
C ASP A 656 -14.45 19.24 -31.23
N ILE A 657 -15.66 19.12 -30.67
CA ILE A 657 -16.48 20.26 -30.25
C ILE A 657 -15.74 21.10 -29.16
N ALA A 658 -15.09 20.44 -28.20
CA ALA A 658 -14.33 21.15 -27.17
C ALA A 658 -13.17 21.96 -27.77
N THR A 659 -12.48 21.43 -28.78
CA THR A 659 -11.39 22.08 -29.47
C THR A 659 -11.90 23.28 -30.29
N GLU A 660 -13.02 23.12 -30.99
CA GLU A 660 -13.63 24.22 -31.77
C GLU A 660 -14.09 25.39 -30.89
N GLU A 661 -14.62 25.06 -29.69
CA GLU A 661 -15.11 26.07 -28.75
C GLU A 661 -14.02 26.67 -27.83
N TYR A 662 -12.75 26.22 -27.96
CA TYR A 662 -11.64 26.60 -27.08
C TYR A 662 -11.99 26.41 -25.59
N LYS A 663 -12.78 25.38 -25.28
CA LYS A 663 -13.25 25.07 -23.93
C LYS A 663 -12.69 23.73 -23.45
N SER A 664 -12.62 23.53 -22.14
CA SER A 664 -12.18 22.24 -21.61
C SER A 664 -13.17 21.13 -22.00
N VAL A 665 -12.67 19.94 -22.34
CA VAL A 665 -13.51 18.80 -22.68
C VAL A 665 -14.47 18.43 -21.54
N ASN A 666 -14.06 18.62 -20.29
CA ASN A 666 -14.91 18.38 -19.13
C ASN A 666 -16.10 19.35 -19.09
N LEU A 667 -15.89 20.61 -19.37
CA LEU A 667 -16.98 21.60 -19.44
C LEU A 667 -17.96 21.27 -20.58
N ILE A 668 -17.44 20.94 -21.75
CA ILE A 668 -18.28 20.51 -22.89
C ILE A 668 -19.03 19.23 -22.57
N PHE A 669 -18.41 18.27 -21.87
CA PHE A 669 -19.07 17.06 -21.41
C PHE A 669 -20.19 17.37 -20.41
N PHE A 670 -19.99 18.28 -19.46
CA PHE A 670 -21.06 18.70 -18.57
C PHE A 670 -22.25 19.29 -19.34
N TYR A 671 -21.99 20.15 -20.33
CA TYR A 671 -23.03 20.68 -21.19
C TYR A 671 -23.68 19.60 -22.08
N TYR A 672 -22.92 18.61 -22.50
CA TYR A 672 -23.46 17.45 -23.21
C TYR A 672 -24.41 16.63 -22.34
N LEU A 673 -24.09 16.42 -21.07
CA LEU A 673 -25.00 15.76 -20.13
C LEU A 673 -26.28 16.59 -19.90
N LEU A 674 -26.17 17.92 -19.79
CA LEU A 674 -27.34 18.79 -19.72
C LEU A 674 -28.19 18.72 -21.00
N TRP A 675 -27.56 18.68 -22.17
CA TRP A 675 -28.26 18.49 -23.44
C TRP A 675 -28.96 17.13 -23.50
N LEU A 676 -28.33 16.04 -23.08
CA LEU A 676 -28.98 14.71 -23.00
C LEU A 676 -30.17 14.71 -22.03
N GLU A 677 -30.06 15.40 -20.90
CA GLU A 677 -31.18 15.51 -19.96
C GLU A 677 -32.37 16.27 -20.57
N GLU A 678 -32.11 17.36 -21.27
CA GLU A 678 -33.17 18.19 -21.86
C GLU A 678 -33.79 17.56 -23.13
N THR A 679 -32.99 16.90 -23.97
CA THR A 679 -33.42 16.42 -25.28
C THR A 679 -33.78 14.95 -25.32
N ARG A 680 -33.07 14.10 -24.57
CA ARG A 680 -33.24 12.64 -24.56
C ARG A 680 -33.79 12.09 -23.24
N HIS A 681 -34.06 12.96 -22.28
CA HIS A 681 -34.55 12.61 -20.93
C HIS A 681 -33.63 11.64 -20.16
N VAL A 682 -32.31 11.69 -20.42
CA VAL A 682 -31.31 10.97 -19.67
C VAL A 682 -31.00 11.77 -18.39
N PRO A 683 -31.25 11.23 -17.19
CA PRO A 683 -31.10 12.00 -15.95
C PRO A 683 -29.64 12.40 -15.74
N LEU A 684 -29.41 13.63 -15.29
CA LEU A 684 -28.09 14.10 -14.89
C LEU A 684 -27.60 13.25 -13.70
N PRO A 685 -26.31 12.84 -13.66
CA PRO A 685 -25.73 12.18 -12.50
C PRO A 685 -26.00 12.96 -11.20
N LYS A 686 -26.33 12.26 -10.10
CA LYS A 686 -26.76 12.88 -8.85
C LYS A 686 -25.73 13.90 -8.32
N GLU A 687 -24.46 13.60 -8.51
CA GLU A 687 -23.31 14.39 -8.08
C GLU A 687 -23.19 15.71 -8.86
N LEU A 688 -23.79 15.79 -10.05
CA LEU A 688 -23.78 16.98 -10.90
C LEU A 688 -25.06 17.81 -10.83
N VAL A 689 -26.11 17.32 -10.17
CA VAL A 689 -27.42 18.00 -10.09
C VAL A 689 -27.31 19.37 -9.40
N GLU A 690 -26.49 19.49 -8.37
CA GLU A 690 -26.31 20.75 -7.63
C GLU A 690 -25.65 21.84 -8.48
N TYR A 691 -24.83 21.49 -9.47
CA TYR A 691 -24.12 22.41 -10.33
C TYR A 691 -24.95 22.90 -11.53
N LYS A 692 -26.09 22.28 -11.81
CA LYS A 692 -26.99 22.63 -12.92
C LYS A 692 -27.36 24.11 -12.99
N TYR A 693 -27.48 24.73 -11.83
CA TYR A 693 -27.87 26.14 -11.72
C TYR A 693 -26.75 27.03 -11.17
N HIS A 694 -25.53 26.52 -11.11
CA HIS A 694 -24.40 27.29 -10.59
C HIS A 694 -24.11 28.51 -11.48
N PRO A 695 -23.99 29.74 -10.93
CA PRO A 695 -23.84 30.96 -11.73
C PRO A 695 -22.66 30.94 -12.70
N ALA A 696 -21.50 30.42 -12.27
CA ALA A 696 -20.28 30.34 -13.09
C ALA A 696 -20.36 29.34 -14.26
N LEU A 697 -21.34 28.44 -14.27
CA LEU A 697 -21.53 27.40 -15.30
C LEU A 697 -22.75 27.65 -16.18
N ARG A 698 -23.45 28.79 -15.97
CA ARG A 698 -24.67 29.11 -16.67
C ARG A 698 -24.34 29.71 -18.04
N LEU A 699 -24.76 29.02 -19.11
CA LEU A 699 -24.72 29.57 -20.47
C LEU A 699 -25.82 30.61 -20.63
N ASN A 700 -25.55 31.65 -21.40
CA ASN A 700 -26.63 32.55 -21.91
C ASN A 700 -27.45 31.80 -22.96
N ASP A 701 -28.62 32.33 -23.29
CA ASP A 701 -29.56 31.65 -24.21
C ASP A 701 -29.03 31.48 -25.63
N GLU A 702 -28.16 32.37 -26.08
CA GLU A 702 -27.56 32.35 -27.40
C GLU A 702 -26.45 31.28 -27.47
N ASP A 703 -25.51 31.28 -26.56
CA ASP A 703 -24.43 30.27 -26.46
C ASP A 703 -25.01 28.87 -26.22
N LYS A 704 -26.04 28.75 -25.42
CA LYS A 704 -26.73 27.48 -25.17
C LYS A 704 -27.34 26.95 -26.48
N LYS A 705 -28.04 27.78 -27.22
CA LYS A 705 -28.66 27.41 -28.50
C LYS A 705 -27.62 26.95 -29.51
N GLU A 706 -26.52 27.68 -29.64
CA GLU A 706 -25.45 27.34 -30.58
C GLU A 706 -24.82 25.98 -30.23
N LEU A 707 -24.52 25.75 -28.92
CA LEU A 707 -23.94 24.51 -28.47
C LEU A 707 -24.90 23.31 -28.63
N TRP A 708 -26.21 23.52 -28.34
CA TRP A 708 -27.24 22.48 -28.53
C TRP A 708 -27.40 22.11 -30.00
N ASP A 709 -27.31 23.08 -30.93
CA ASP A 709 -27.29 22.84 -32.38
C ASP A 709 -26.04 22.04 -32.81
N LYS A 710 -24.87 22.28 -32.20
CA LYS A 710 -23.65 21.49 -32.45
C LYS A 710 -23.79 20.07 -31.95
N PHE A 711 -24.34 19.84 -30.75
CA PHE A 711 -24.57 18.52 -30.23
C PHE A 711 -25.57 17.74 -31.10
N SER A 712 -26.69 18.35 -31.48
CA SER A 712 -27.67 17.72 -32.35
C SER A 712 -27.05 17.32 -33.71
N LYS A 713 -26.26 18.17 -34.33
CA LYS A 713 -25.58 17.83 -35.59
C LYS A 713 -24.53 16.74 -35.46
N SER A 714 -23.94 16.58 -34.30
CA SER A 714 -22.86 15.63 -34.06
C SER A 714 -23.33 14.29 -33.54
N PHE A 715 -24.45 14.25 -32.79
CA PHE A 715 -24.92 13.06 -32.06
C PHE A 715 -26.31 12.57 -32.52
N ASP A 716 -27.05 13.31 -33.34
CA ASP A 716 -28.21 12.82 -34.10
C ASP A 716 -27.79 12.26 -35.44
#